data_f17119dc18448fa338188677b9671bba
#
_entry.id   f17119dc18448fa338188677b9671bba
#
_cell.length_a   1.000
_cell.length_b   1.000
_cell.length_c   1.000
_cell.angle_alpha   90.00
_cell.angle_beta   90.00
_cell.angle_gamma   90.00
#
_symmetry.space_group_name_H-M   'P 1'
#
loop_
_entity.id
_entity.type
_entity.pdbx_description
1 polymer ?
#
loop_
_entity_poly.entity_id
_entity_poly.type
_entity_poly.pdbx_seq_one_letter_code
_entity_poly.pdbx_strand_id
1 'polypeptide(L)'
;MKLNFSIEYRTEWGQNVEVELCFLSSEGKTHWQRIPLETGDGLIWKGLCMLKARSRQFRYTYIITDSNVQSDTGEGILRREWDVVPRLFPADDARTYFFFDHWRDVPEASYCFTDAYEVANGLKKQASASVALFPRTFLFRVLAPGLAEGERVALVGDQPTLGNWDEERALPMMPSGHGEWLISISADGLRLPFQYKYIKVGQDGSVRWEDGPNRQSPLNGQWSMVNGQWVLALSDGTIRLEVPRWKVAGLVVPLFSLRSEGSQGVGDFGDLKEMIDWTAMAGMHAIQLLPIYDTTQSRTYTDSYPYNAISVHALHPIYADLRRLPLKDKKAMASFQKKWQKLNALPALDYVEVIKMKEEYLHLLYEEERQSPMLNGQWSMFNGQIADWLLPYCVFCHLRDTYGTSQFSKWKKLSSYNRSAVTKYAESHSKEVGYYAFVQHLLHTQLAEAAEYARSRRVFLKGDLPIGISPQSVEAWHEPHLFHMDMSAGAPPDDFSRTGQNWGFPTYDWERMAEDGYRWWRQRLGGMSQYFSAYRIDHILGFFRIWQIPKGSPTALLGQFSPALPLSVGEIESYGMPFEPELFVEDATQPDRWHPRIGVIGEEAWRRLPKYEQDAFIRLYEDFYYRRHNDFWASQAMKKLPALIDASNMLVCGEDLGMVPACVGPVMQRLGILSLEIQAMPKTYGVPFAKLHENPYRSVDTIFTHDMPTLRLWWKENRERTQLYYNNVLEHDGTAPSELFGWLCEEIVAHHLNSPSMLCLISLQDWLSIDESLRNPNLEEERINVPANPKHYWRYRMHLPISKLLEAKALNERILMLIERSERA
;
A
#
# COMPACT_ATOMS: atom_id res chain seq x y z
N MET A 1 -17.25 25.54 -22.76
CA MET A 1 -15.83 25.34 -23.15
C MET A 1 -15.73 24.31 -24.24
N LYS A 2 -14.75 24.46 -25.13
CA LYS A 2 -14.44 23.50 -26.20
C LYS A 2 -13.13 22.81 -25.86
N LEU A 3 -13.14 21.46 -25.76
CA LEU A 3 -11.96 20.65 -25.43
C LEU A 3 -11.53 19.85 -26.65
N ASN A 4 -10.28 20.00 -27.07
CA ASN A 4 -9.69 19.28 -28.18
C ASN A 4 -8.54 18.46 -27.63
N PHE A 5 -8.65 17.15 -27.68
CA PHE A 5 -7.64 16.20 -27.21
C PHE A 5 -6.84 15.66 -28.39
N SER A 6 -5.54 15.50 -28.21
CA SER A 6 -4.64 14.82 -29.14
C SER A 6 -3.60 14.06 -28.34
N ILE A 7 -3.52 12.74 -28.54
CA ILE A 7 -2.53 11.88 -27.89
C ILE A 7 -1.89 10.93 -28.90
N GLU A 8 -0.59 10.74 -28.81
CA GLU A 8 0.15 9.72 -29.53
C GLU A 8 0.20 8.44 -28.70
N TYR A 9 -0.47 7.40 -29.18
CA TYR A 9 -0.48 6.07 -28.59
C TYR A 9 -0.80 5.01 -29.61
N ARG A 10 0.11 4.05 -29.82
CA ARG A 10 -0.10 2.94 -30.76
C ARG A 10 -1.02 1.89 -30.15
N THR A 11 -2.16 1.67 -30.76
CA THR A 11 -3.13 0.64 -30.37
C THR A 11 -3.02 -0.59 -31.27
N GLU A 12 -3.49 -1.71 -30.73
CA GLU A 12 -3.75 -2.94 -31.47
C GLU A 12 -5.19 -2.95 -32.01
N TRP A 13 -5.47 -3.87 -32.93
CA TRP A 13 -6.81 -4.00 -33.52
C TRP A 13 -7.85 -4.37 -32.46
N GLY A 14 -8.94 -3.61 -32.39
CA GLY A 14 -9.99 -3.75 -31.36
C GLY A 14 -9.83 -2.82 -30.15
N GLN A 15 -8.66 -2.20 -29.99
CA GLN A 15 -8.42 -1.25 -28.90
C GLN A 15 -8.85 0.16 -29.29
N ASN A 16 -9.38 0.90 -28.30
CA ASN A 16 -9.79 2.29 -28.42
C ASN A 16 -9.16 3.12 -27.30
N VAL A 17 -8.96 4.40 -27.59
CA VAL A 17 -8.51 5.39 -26.59
C VAL A 17 -9.67 6.27 -26.20
N GLU A 18 -9.90 6.43 -24.91
CA GLU A 18 -10.91 7.34 -24.34
C GLU A 18 -10.27 8.30 -23.35
N VAL A 19 -10.89 9.47 -23.20
CA VAL A 19 -10.55 10.44 -22.13
C VAL A 19 -11.55 10.29 -21.00
N GLU A 20 -11.06 10.02 -19.80
CA GLU A 20 -11.84 10.15 -18.57
C GLU A 20 -11.71 11.56 -18.02
N LEU A 21 -12.77 12.36 -18.14
CA LEU A 21 -12.84 13.75 -17.71
C LEU A 21 -13.56 13.84 -16.36
N CYS A 22 -12.93 14.51 -15.39
CA CYS A 22 -13.45 14.72 -14.06
C CYS A 22 -13.61 16.21 -13.75
N PHE A 23 -14.79 16.64 -13.34
CA PHE A 23 -15.06 17.99 -12.87
C PHE A 23 -15.03 18.03 -11.34
N LEU A 24 -14.22 18.94 -10.79
CA LEU A 24 -14.02 19.12 -9.35
C LEU A 24 -14.93 20.24 -8.82
N SER A 25 -15.91 19.89 -8.01
CA SER A 25 -16.79 20.87 -7.37
C SER A 25 -16.11 21.51 -6.14
N SER A 26 -16.59 22.71 -5.75
CA SER A 26 -16.16 23.38 -4.52
C SER A 26 -16.52 22.60 -3.24
N GLU A 27 -17.47 21.65 -3.33
CA GLU A 27 -17.94 20.80 -2.24
C GLU A 27 -17.25 19.44 -2.19
N GLY A 28 -16.20 19.22 -3.01
CA GLY A 28 -15.49 17.93 -3.10
C GLY A 28 -16.24 16.83 -3.86
N LYS A 29 -17.41 17.13 -4.46
CA LYS A 29 -18.10 16.17 -5.33
C LYS A 29 -17.49 16.17 -6.72
N THR A 30 -17.26 14.98 -7.27
CA THR A 30 -16.71 14.78 -8.60
C THR A 30 -17.78 14.28 -9.56
N HIS A 31 -17.71 14.77 -10.81
CA HIS A 31 -18.53 14.28 -11.92
C HIS A 31 -17.62 13.75 -12.99
N TRP A 32 -17.80 12.49 -13.36
CA TRP A 32 -17.01 11.82 -14.38
C TRP A 32 -17.76 11.74 -15.71
N GLN A 33 -17.01 11.87 -16.81
CA GLN A 33 -17.52 11.69 -18.16
C GLN A 33 -16.44 11.06 -19.03
N ARG A 34 -16.79 10.05 -19.82
CA ARG A 34 -15.90 9.47 -20.83
C ARG A 34 -16.13 10.08 -22.18
N ILE A 35 -15.07 10.31 -22.93
CA ILE A 35 -15.05 10.90 -24.25
C ILE A 35 -14.23 9.95 -25.15
N PRO A 36 -14.88 9.26 -26.11
CA PRO A 36 -14.16 8.43 -27.08
C PRO A 36 -13.30 9.31 -28.00
N LEU A 37 -12.12 8.82 -28.37
CA LEU A 37 -11.26 9.43 -29.37
C LEU A 37 -11.30 8.62 -30.66
N GLU A 38 -10.95 9.28 -31.76
CA GLU A 38 -10.90 8.70 -33.09
C GLU A 38 -9.48 8.73 -33.63
N THR A 39 -9.13 7.75 -34.47
CA THR A 39 -7.84 7.67 -35.15
C THR A 39 -8.02 7.28 -36.59
N GLY A 40 -7.13 7.76 -37.46
CA GLY A 40 -7.06 7.33 -38.86
C GLY A 40 -5.89 6.37 -39.14
N ASP A 41 -4.93 6.26 -38.21
CA ASP A 41 -3.68 5.50 -38.40
C ASP A 41 -3.35 4.55 -37.22
N GLY A 42 -4.22 4.49 -36.20
CA GLY A 42 -3.98 3.70 -34.98
C GLY A 42 -2.84 4.23 -34.10
N LEU A 43 -2.30 5.41 -34.41
CA LEU A 43 -1.19 6.03 -33.68
C LEU A 43 -1.58 7.35 -33.02
N ILE A 44 -2.19 8.27 -33.78
CA ILE A 44 -2.62 9.57 -33.27
C ILE A 44 -4.12 9.54 -33.06
N TRP A 45 -4.53 9.70 -31.80
CA TRP A 45 -5.92 9.71 -31.37
C TRP A 45 -6.37 11.12 -31.06
N LYS A 46 -7.54 11.52 -31.60
CA LYS A 46 -8.07 12.87 -31.49
C LYS A 46 -9.54 12.85 -31.07
N GLY A 47 -9.93 13.82 -30.27
CA GLY A 47 -11.33 13.98 -29.88
C GLY A 47 -11.70 15.43 -29.61
N LEU A 48 -12.97 15.73 -29.86
CA LEU A 48 -13.55 17.05 -29.62
C LEU A 48 -14.78 16.91 -28.72
N CYS A 49 -14.85 17.71 -27.68
CA CYS A 49 -15.99 17.75 -26.79
C CYS A 49 -16.43 19.19 -26.51
N MET A 50 -17.73 19.43 -26.56
CA MET A 50 -18.35 20.72 -26.19
C MET A 50 -19.06 20.54 -24.84
N LEU A 51 -18.58 21.22 -23.80
CA LEU A 51 -19.11 21.09 -22.45
C LEU A 51 -19.40 22.45 -21.83
N LYS A 52 -20.38 22.49 -20.93
CA LYS A 52 -20.55 23.60 -20.00
C LYS A 52 -19.76 23.35 -18.73
N ALA A 53 -19.12 24.36 -18.18
CA ALA A 53 -18.40 24.26 -16.93
C ALA A 53 -19.37 23.83 -15.81
N ARG A 54 -19.02 22.71 -15.13
CA ARG A 54 -19.77 22.20 -13.97
C ARG A 54 -19.10 22.56 -12.65
N SER A 55 -17.86 23.03 -12.73
CA SER A 55 -17.03 23.41 -11.59
C SER A 55 -15.98 24.43 -12.01
N ARG A 56 -15.17 24.89 -11.04
CA ARG A 56 -14.08 25.84 -11.32
C ARG A 56 -12.86 25.18 -11.96
N GLN A 57 -12.73 23.86 -11.84
CA GLN A 57 -11.58 23.11 -12.32
C GLN A 57 -12.02 21.78 -12.90
N PHE A 58 -11.25 21.25 -13.82
CA PHE A 58 -11.37 19.91 -14.34
C PHE A 58 -10.00 19.24 -14.44
N ARG A 59 -10.00 17.89 -14.39
CA ARG A 59 -8.85 17.07 -14.70
C ARG A 59 -9.25 15.99 -15.69
N TYR A 60 -8.28 15.42 -16.38
CA TYR A 60 -8.51 14.31 -17.28
C TYR A 60 -7.33 13.33 -17.29
N THR A 61 -7.61 12.10 -17.66
CA THR A 61 -6.65 11.03 -17.89
C THR A 61 -7.07 10.20 -19.10
N TYR A 62 -6.15 9.45 -19.71
CA TYR A 62 -6.46 8.57 -20.82
C TYR A 62 -6.61 7.13 -20.34
N ILE A 63 -7.53 6.41 -20.99
CA ILE A 63 -7.77 4.99 -20.80
C ILE A 63 -7.76 4.27 -22.15
N ILE A 64 -7.28 3.03 -22.15
CA ILE A 64 -7.38 2.12 -23.28
C ILE A 64 -8.50 1.14 -23.00
N THR A 65 -9.45 1.04 -23.92
CA THR A 65 -10.53 0.05 -23.88
C THR A 65 -10.39 -0.94 -25.02
N ASP A 66 -10.91 -2.16 -24.84
CA ASP A 66 -10.92 -3.20 -25.86
C ASP A 66 -12.34 -3.70 -26.07
N SER A 67 -12.83 -3.58 -27.30
CA SER A 67 -14.17 -4.07 -27.70
C SER A 67 -14.26 -5.60 -27.71
N ASN A 68 -13.13 -6.31 -27.76
CA ASN A 68 -13.09 -7.78 -27.73
C ASN A 68 -13.11 -8.35 -26.30
N VAL A 69 -12.87 -7.52 -25.30
CA VAL A 69 -12.98 -7.91 -23.89
C VAL A 69 -14.41 -7.65 -23.42
N GLN A 70 -15.27 -8.66 -23.55
CA GLN A 70 -16.56 -8.65 -22.88
C GLN A 70 -16.31 -8.74 -21.38
N SER A 71 -16.49 -7.64 -20.66
CA SER A 71 -16.70 -7.69 -19.21
C SER A 71 -18.20 -7.70 -18.96
N ASP A 72 -18.67 -8.45 -17.99
CA ASP A 72 -20.08 -8.46 -17.57
C ASP A 72 -20.55 -7.07 -17.11
N THR A 73 -19.62 -6.15 -16.82
CA THR A 73 -19.87 -4.75 -16.46
C THR A 73 -19.85 -3.77 -17.64
N GLY A 74 -19.59 -4.21 -18.87
CA GLY A 74 -19.53 -3.36 -20.08
C GLY A 74 -18.31 -2.41 -20.15
N GLU A 75 -17.39 -2.46 -19.22
CA GLU A 75 -16.22 -1.60 -19.14
C GLU A 75 -14.94 -2.30 -19.57
N GLY A 76 -14.72 -2.56 -20.83
CA GLY A 76 -13.51 -3.19 -21.38
C GLY A 76 -12.21 -2.37 -21.20
N ILE A 77 -11.94 -1.82 -20.00
CA ILE A 77 -10.70 -1.09 -19.74
C ILE A 77 -9.53 -2.07 -19.64
N LEU A 78 -8.60 -1.96 -20.60
CA LEU A 78 -7.34 -2.72 -20.60
C LEU A 78 -6.23 -2.01 -19.84
N ARG A 79 -6.18 -0.71 -19.90
CA ARG A 79 -5.07 0.08 -19.41
C ARG A 79 -5.54 1.48 -19.03
N ARG A 80 -5.04 1.99 -17.90
CA ARG A 80 -5.18 3.38 -17.47
C ARG A 80 -3.81 4.04 -17.49
N GLU A 81 -3.77 5.31 -17.88
CA GLU A 81 -2.58 6.15 -17.76
C GLU A 81 -2.23 6.37 -16.28
N TRP A 82 -0.95 6.58 -15.97
CA TRP A 82 -0.51 6.96 -14.64
C TRP A 82 -1.00 8.37 -14.27
N ASP A 83 -1.81 8.50 -13.23
CA ASP A 83 -2.55 9.72 -12.87
C ASP A 83 -2.29 10.21 -11.42
N VAL A 84 -1.20 9.76 -10.80
CA VAL A 84 -0.80 10.26 -9.46
C VAL A 84 -0.53 11.77 -9.48
N VAL A 85 -0.08 12.30 -10.62
CA VAL A 85 0.06 13.73 -10.89
C VAL A 85 -0.98 14.15 -11.95
N PRO A 86 -2.22 14.50 -11.54
CA PRO A 86 -3.31 14.73 -12.47
C PRO A 86 -3.12 16.02 -13.29
N ARG A 87 -3.54 15.98 -14.57
CA ARG A 87 -3.60 17.16 -15.44
C ARG A 87 -4.77 18.05 -15.03
N LEU A 88 -4.54 19.00 -14.15
CA LEU A 88 -5.55 19.93 -13.61
C LEU A 88 -5.58 21.24 -14.40
N PHE A 89 -6.79 21.72 -14.73
CA PHE A 89 -7.02 22.94 -15.47
C PHE A 89 -8.21 23.76 -14.91
N PRO A 90 -8.16 25.12 -14.99
CA PRO A 90 -9.32 25.93 -14.70
C PRO A 90 -10.41 25.70 -15.78
N ALA A 91 -11.66 25.55 -15.35
CA ALA A 91 -12.80 25.42 -16.27
C ALA A 91 -13.34 26.81 -16.62
N ASP A 92 -13.29 27.17 -17.90
CA ASP A 92 -13.77 28.45 -18.42
C ASP A 92 -14.55 28.24 -19.73
N ASP A 93 -15.86 28.53 -19.74
CA ASP A 93 -16.72 28.32 -20.89
C ASP A 93 -16.41 29.23 -22.08
N ALA A 94 -15.71 30.35 -21.83
CA ALA A 94 -15.28 31.29 -22.89
C ALA A 94 -14.07 30.80 -23.67
N ARG A 95 -13.39 29.76 -23.19
CA ARG A 95 -12.11 29.29 -23.74
C ARG A 95 -12.26 28.02 -24.57
N THR A 96 -11.36 27.91 -25.57
CA THR A 96 -11.05 26.66 -26.26
C THR A 96 -9.74 26.09 -25.71
N TYR A 97 -9.75 24.82 -25.32
CA TYR A 97 -8.57 24.10 -24.84
C TYR A 97 -8.08 23.15 -25.91
N PHE A 98 -6.77 23.08 -26.08
CA PHE A 98 -6.05 22.14 -26.94
C PHE A 98 -5.02 21.42 -26.11
N PHE A 99 -5.11 20.09 -26.07
CA PHE A 99 -4.21 19.22 -25.33
C PHE A 99 -3.38 18.44 -26.29
N PHE A 100 -2.06 18.56 -26.18
CA PHE A 100 -1.08 17.75 -26.89
C PHE A 100 -0.33 16.94 -25.85
N ASP A 101 -0.72 15.67 -25.74
CA ASP A 101 -0.27 14.79 -24.68
C ASP A 101 0.51 13.62 -25.24
N HIS A 102 1.42 13.11 -24.43
CA HIS A 102 2.04 11.80 -24.56
C HIS A 102 1.48 10.90 -23.48
N TRP A 103 1.33 9.60 -23.78
CA TRP A 103 0.93 8.61 -22.80
C TRP A 103 1.92 8.58 -21.62
N ARG A 104 1.40 8.61 -20.43
CA ARG A 104 2.22 8.55 -19.21
C ARG A 104 2.20 7.13 -18.64
N ASP A 105 3.31 6.41 -18.81
CA ASP A 105 3.60 5.23 -18.00
C ASP A 105 4.14 5.64 -16.64
N VAL A 106 4.15 4.69 -15.68
CA VAL A 106 4.79 4.92 -14.39
C VAL A 106 6.28 5.17 -14.62
N PRO A 107 6.82 6.37 -14.33
CA PRO A 107 8.22 6.68 -14.56
C PRO A 107 9.14 5.75 -13.76
N GLU A 108 10.35 5.51 -14.25
CA GLU A 108 11.35 4.75 -13.49
C GLU A 108 11.64 5.39 -12.13
N ALA A 109 11.66 6.72 -12.06
CA ALA A 109 11.82 7.48 -10.83
C ALA A 109 10.48 7.82 -10.13
N SER A 110 9.43 7.00 -10.31
CA SER A 110 8.09 7.26 -9.70
C SER A 110 8.11 7.36 -8.19
N TYR A 111 9.05 6.73 -7.53
CA TYR A 111 9.25 6.83 -6.08
C TYR A 111 9.49 8.28 -5.61
N CYS A 112 10.05 9.15 -6.45
CA CYS A 112 10.27 10.57 -6.14
C CYS A 112 8.97 11.37 -5.97
N PHE A 113 7.84 10.83 -6.41
CA PHE A 113 6.52 11.46 -6.28
C PHE A 113 5.74 10.94 -5.08
N THR A 114 6.35 10.11 -4.23
CA THR A 114 5.71 9.51 -3.06
C THR A 114 5.96 10.33 -1.78
N ASP A 115 4.97 10.28 -0.88
CA ASP A 115 5.10 10.88 0.45
C ASP A 115 6.30 10.30 1.23
N ALA A 116 6.69 9.05 0.99
CA ALA A 116 7.85 8.43 1.64
C ALA A 116 9.17 9.11 1.21
N TYR A 117 9.32 9.38 -0.08
CA TYR A 117 10.48 10.10 -0.59
C TYR A 117 10.53 11.54 -0.07
N GLU A 118 9.40 12.25 -0.10
CA GLU A 118 9.31 13.62 0.43
C GLU A 118 9.73 13.69 1.90
N VAL A 119 9.21 12.78 2.73
CA VAL A 119 9.53 12.75 4.17
C VAL A 119 10.99 12.42 4.42
N ALA A 120 11.54 11.36 3.83
CA ALA A 120 12.92 10.94 4.06
C ALA A 120 13.94 12.02 3.62
N ASN A 121 13.65 12.73 2.54
CA ASN A 121 14.52 13.80 2.04
C ASN A 121 14.23 15.19 2.66
N GLY A 122 13.26 15.28 3.58
CA GLY A 122 12.88 16.53 4.23
C GLY A 122 12.29 17.57 3.29
N LEU A 123 11.70 17.13 2.17
CA LEU A 123 11.10 18.01 1.20
C LEU A 123 9.78 18.58 1.73
N LYS A 124 9.59 19.88 1.58
CA LYS A 124 8.33 20.53 1.97
C LYS A 124 7.30 20.31 0.88
N LYS A 125 6.07 20.00 1.26
CA LYS A 125 4.95 20.00 0.31
C LYS A 125 4.88 21.36 -0.37
N GLN A 126 5.16 21.37 -1.68
CA GLN A 126 5.08 22.59 -2.47
C GLN A 126 3.60 22.97 -2.62
N ALA A 127 3.27 24.22 -2.33
CA ALA A 127 1.93 24.73 -2.58
C ALA A 127 1.67 24.69 -4.09
N SER A 128 0.51 24.13 -4.48
CA SER A 128 0.10 24.16 -5.87
C SER A 128 -0.03 25.59 -6.34
N ALA A 129 0.88 26.02 -7.22
CA ALA A 129 0.81 27.32 -7.85
C ALA A 129 -0.21 27.28 -9.01
N SER A 130 -1.07 28.29 -9.10
CA SER A 130 -1.86 28.52 -10.29
C SER A 130 -1.15 29.47 -11.21
N VAL A 131 -1.00 29.13 -12.49
CA VAL A 131 -0.44 30.03 -13.49
C VAL A 131 -1.54 30.91 -14.09
N ALA A 132 -1.23 32.19 -14.31
CA ALA A 132 -2.15 33.10 -14.97
C ALA A 132 -2.33 32.70 -16.45
N LEU A 133 -3.57 32.75 -16.96
CA LEU A 133 -3.85 32.49 -18.37
C LEU A 133 -4.01 33.80 -19.12
N PHE A 134 -3.27 33.95 -20.24
CA PHE A 134 -3.45 35.03 -21.22
C PHE A 134 -4.69 34.77 -22.10
N PRO A 135 -5.13 35.71 -22.91
CA PRO A 135 -6.16 35.44 -23.90
C PRO A 135 -5.79 34.29 -24.84
N ARG A 136 -4.54 34.22 -25.26
CA ARG A 136 -3.94 33.12 -26.04
C ARG A 136 -2.72 32.59 -25.29
N THR A 137 -2.83 31.38 -24.76
CA THR A 137 -1.81 30.84 -23.83
C THR A 137 -1.20 29.56 -24.38
N PHE A 138 0.14 29.50 -24.39
CA PHE A 138 0.89 28.24 -24.33
C PHE A 138 1.13 27.89 -22.85
N LEU A 139 0.70 26.69 -22.44
CA LEU A 139 0.94 26.14 -21.11
C LEU A 139 1.87 24.96 -21.22
N PHE A 140 3.09 25.12 -20.71
CA PHE A 140 4.08 24.03 -20.65
C PHE A 140 3.98 23.32 -19.30
N ARG A 141 4.02 21.99 -19.34
CA ARG A 141 3.96 21.11 -18.17
C ARG A 141 5.06 20.06 -18.28
N VAL A 142 5.83 19.87 -17.22
CA VAL A 142 6.88 18.86 -17.16
C VAL A 142 6.97 18.29 -15.75
N LEU A 143 7.22 16.99 -15.64
CA LEU A 143 7.54 16.32 -14.38
C LEU A 143 9.05 16.37 -14.16
N ALA A 144 9.50 16.82 -13.00
CA ALA A 144 10.90 16.86 -12.62
C ALA A 144 11.11 16.11 -11.30
N PRO A 145 11.29 14.77 -11.36
CA PRO A 145 11.55 13.96 -10.18
C PRO A 145 12.95 14.22 -9.61
N GLY A 146 13.11 14.01 -8.31
CA GLY A 146 14.40 14.00 -7.65
C GLY A 146 15.09 15.38 -7.52
N LEU A 147 14.33 16.47 -7.57
CA LEU A 147 14.87 17.79 -7.27
C LEU A 147 15.15 17.92 -5.77
N ALA A 148 16.34 18.46 -5.46
CA ALA A 148 16.72 18.81 -4.10
C ALA A 148 16.01 20.11 -3.62
N GLU A 149 16.02 20.35 -2.32
CA GLU A 149 15.47 21.60 -1.76
C GLU A 149 16.19 22.81 -2.35
N GLY A 150 15.42 23.79 -2.88
CA GLY A 150 15.96 24.98 -3.53
C GLY A 150 16.32 24.86 -5.01
N GLU A 151 16.34 23.64 -5.58
CA GLU A 151 16.42 23.47 -7.02
C GLU A 151 15.09 23.83 -7.71
N ARG A 152 15.15 24.28 -8.93
CA ARG A 152 14.00 24.72 -9.74
C ARG A 152 14.16 24.36 -11.20
N VAL A 153 13.05 24.34 -11.91
CA VAL A 153 13.01 24.11 -13.36
C VAL A 153 12.79 25.44 -14.09
N ALA A 154 13.44 25.61 -15.20
CA ALA A 154 13.19 26.75 -16.11
C ALA A 154 13.07 26.25 -17.56
N LEU A 155 12.33 27.00 -18.36
CA LEU A 155 12.13 26.78 -19.80
C LEU A 155 13.03 27.72 -20.59
N VAL A 156 13.69 27.20 -21.62
CA VAL A 156 14.53 27.99 -22.55
C VAL A 156 14.32 27.51 -23.97
N GLY A 157 14.38 28.41 -24.96
CA GLY A 157 14.15 28.04 -26.37
C GLY A 157 14.75 29.01 -27.36
N ASP A 158 14.45 28.82 -28.66
CA ASP A 158 15.11 29.40 -29.84
C ASP A 158 14.64 30.84 -30.18
N GLN A 159 13.76 31.44 -29.37
CA GLN A 159 13.20 32.77 -29.64
C GLN A 159 13.39 33.70 -28.47
N PRO A 160 13.36 35.05 -28.70
CA PRO A 160 13.50 36.05 -27.61
C PRO A 160 12.51 35.82 -26.45
N THR A 161 11.28 35.46 -26.75
CA THR A 161 10.26 35.16 -25.74
C THR A 161 10.58 33.89 -24.93
N LEU A 162 11.44 33.02 -25.44
CA LEU A 162 11.93 31.79 -24.79
C LEU A 162 13.38 31.90 -24.34
N GLY A 163 13.98 33.11 -24.33
CA GLY A 163 15.33 33.34 -23.83
C GLY A 163 16.46 33.14 -24.84
N ASN A 164 16.21 32.81 -26.13
CA ASN A 164 17.23 32.61 -27.19
C ASN A 164 18.35 31.62 -26.80
N TRP A 165 18.04 30.52 -26.12
CA TRP A 165 18.99 29.56 -25.58
C TRP A 165 19.98 30.12 -24.55
N ASP A 166 19.68 31.28 -23.95
CA ASP A 166 20.47 31.93 -22.92
C ASP A 166 19.96 31.49 -21.54
N GLU A 167 20.82 30.86 -20.74
CA GLU A 167 20.50 30.36 -19.40
C GLU A 167 20.08 31.49 -18.46
N GLU A 168 20.66 32.66 -18.57
CA GLU A 168 20.32 33.84 -17.74
C GLU A 168 18.94 34.41 -18.09
N ARG A 169 18.42 34.07 -19.28
CA ARG A 169 17.10 34.51 -19.76
C ARG A 169 16.06 33.39 -19.72
N ALA A 170 16.44 32.24 -19.20
CA ALA A 170 15.51 31.14 -19.07
C ALA A 170 14.31 31.53 -18.20
N LEU A 171 13.14 31.05 -18.59
CA LEU A 171 11.88 31.39 -17.94
C LEU A 171 11.64 30.48 -16.74
N PRO A 172 11.60 31.01 -15.51
CA PRO A 172 11.38 30.18 -14.34
C PRO A 172 9.97 29.58 -14.33
N MET A 173 9.88 28.28 -14.12
CA MET A 173 8.62 27.57 -13.97
C MET A 173 8.14 27.58 -12.52
N MET A 174 6.86 27.36 -12.33
CA MET A 174 6.21 27.32 -11.02
C MET A 174 5.89 25.87 -10.65
N PRO A 175 6.15 25.44 -9.42
CA PRO A 175 5.77 24.10 -8.97
C PRO A 175 4.25 23.99 -8.82
N SER A 176 3.69 22.91 -9.32
CA SER A 176 2.25 22.61 -9.23
C SER A 176 1.92 21.54 -8.15
N GLY A 177 2.94 21.03 -7.48
CA GLY A 177 2.84 19.89 -6.55
C GLY A 177 3.31 18.57 -7.18
N HIS A 178 3.69 17.62 -6.34
CA HIS A 178 4.14 16.29 -6.76
C HIS A 178 5.17 16.27 -7.92
N GLY A 179 6.17 17.16 -7.84
CA GLY A 179 7.22 17.24 -8.84
C GLY A 179 6.80 17.77 -10.22
N GLU A 180 5.58 18.23 -10.41
CA GLU A 180 5.13 18.89 -11.63
C GLU A 180 5.49 20.37 -11.63
N TRP A 181 5.95 20.87 -12.78
CA TRP A 181 6.31 22.26 -13.00
C TRP A 181 5.53 22.83 -14.20
N LEU A 182 5.03 24.06 -14.04
CA LEU A 182 4.18 24.74 -15.01
C LEU A 182 4.73 26.12 -15.37
N ILE A 183 4.54 26.52 -16.63
CA ILE A 183 4.66 27.91 -17.04
C ILE A 183 3.64 28.22 -18.12
N SER A 184 3.00 29.39 -18.04
CA SER A 184 2.13 29.94 -19.08
C SER A 184 2.82 31.10 -19.79
N ILE A 185 2.74 31.11 -21.12
CA ILE A 185 3.36 32.11 -21.97
C ILE A 185 2.29 32.64 -22.93
N SER A 186 2.28 33.98 -23.17
CA SER A 186 1.42 34.56 -24.20
C SER A 186 1.85 34.12 -25.57
N ALA A 187 0.93 33.66 -26.39
CA ALA A 187 1.20 33.29 -27.75
C ALA A 187 1.57 34.48 -28.67
N ASP A 188 1.26 35.71 -28.26
CA ASP A 188 1.47 36.88 -29.08
C ASP A 188 2.95 37.23 -29.34
N GLY A 189 3.86 36.65 -28.56
CA GLY A 189 5.31 36.78 -28.73
C GLY A 189 6.02 35.60 -29.37
N LEU A 190 5.28 34.54 -29.76
CA LEU A 190 5.85 33.30 -30.27
C LEU A 190 5.57 33.09 -31.77
N ARG A 191 6.59 32.70 -32.51
CA ARG A 191 6.50 32.25 -33.93
C ARG A 191 6.55 30.73 -33.98
N LEU A 192 5.67 30.11 -34.74
CA LEU A 192 5.61 28.65 -34.93
C LEU A 192 6.32 28.26 -36.24
N PRO A 193 7.04 27.13 -36.29
CA PRO A 193 7.40 26.28 -35.14
C PRO A 193 8.49 26.89 -34.27
N PHE A 194 8.63 26.46 -33.02
CA PHE A 194 9.72 26.80 -32.14
C PHE A 194 10.32 25.55 -31.48
N GLN A 195 11.56 25.67 -30.98
CA GLN A 195 12.27 24.65 -30.26
C GLN A 195 12.52 25.13 -28.83
N TYR A 196 12.53 24.19 -27.88
CA TYR A 196 12.76 24.48 -26.45
C TYR A 196 13.37 23.29 -25.73
N LYS A 197 13.88 23.56 -24.53
CA LYS A 197 14.36 22.59 -23.54
C LYS A 197 13.99 23.03 -22.13
N TYR A 198 14.02 22.09 -21.22
CA TYR A 198 13.99 22.37 -19.80
C TYR A 198 15.41 22.34 -19.24
N ILE A 199 15.65 23.20 -18.24
CA ILE A 199 16.90 23.21 -17.48
C ILE A 199 16.59 23.15 -16.00
N LYS A 200 17.46 22.45 -15.26
CA LYS A 200 17.49 22.45 -13.80
C LYS A 200 18.45 23.55 -13.34
N VAL A 201 17.98 24.39 -12.43
CA VAL A 201 18.77 25.49 -11.86
C VAL A 201 18.96 25.23 -10.37
N GLY A 202 20.20 25.06 -9.95
CA GLY A 202 20.60 24.87 -8.56
C GLY A 202 20.45 26.10 -7.70
N GLN A 203 20.47 25.92 -6.40
CA GLN A 203 20.44 27.01 -5.43
C GLN A 203 21.71 27.89 -5.53
N ASP A 204 22.83 27.31 -5.92
CA ASP A 204 24.10 27.99 -6.18
C ASP A 204 24.19 28.68 -7.54
N GLY A 205 23.11 28.63 -8.33
CA GLY A 205 23.06 29.14 -9.69
C GLY A 205 23.60 28.18 -10.75
N SER A 206 24.02 26.96 -10.37
CA SER A 206 24.44 25.93 -11.36
C SER A 206 23.27 25.57 -12.29
N VAL A 207 23.58 25.33 -13.55
CA VAL A 207 22.60 24.98 -14.57
C VAL A 207 22.92 23.61 -15.16
N ARG A 208 21.90 22.78 -15.25
CA ARG A 208 21.98 21.48 -15.97
C ARG A 208 20.85 21.39 -17.01
N TRP A 209 21.26 21.23 -18.26
CA TRP A 209 20.36 21.04 -19.38
C TRP A 209 19.80 19.62 -19.42
N GLU A 210 18.54 19.49 -19.85
CA GLU A 210 17.99 18.15 -20.13
C GLU A 210 18.72 17.48 -21.30
N ASP A 211 18.87 16.18 -21.25
CA ASP A 211 19.53 15.36 -22.26
C ASP A 211 18.70 15.22 -23.53
N GLY A 212 19.32 14.68 -24.60
CA GLY A 212 18.67 14.38 -25.87
C GLY A 212 18.37 15.61 -26.76
N PRO A 213 17.58 15.44 -27.82
CA PRO A 213 17.27 16.51 -28.78
C PRO A 213 16.36 17.59 -28.20
N ASN A 214 16.34 18.75 -28.85
CA ASN A 214 15.40 19.82 -28.51
C ASN A 214 13.95 19.34 -28.67
N ARG A 215 13.09 19.78 -27.78
CA ARG A 215 11.65 19.61 -27.92
C ARG A 215 11.14 20.59 -28.98
N GLN A 216 10.08 20.23 -29.66
CA GLN A 216 9.50 21.04 -30.73
C GLN A 216 8.02 21.31 -30.44
N SER A 217 7.55 22.49 -30.81
CA SER A 217 6.11 22.76 -30.79
C SER A 217 5.39 21.81 -31.74
N PRO A 218 4.24 21.22 -31.32
CA PRO A 218 3.51 20.24 -32.13
C PRO A 218 2.83 20.86 -33.36
N LEU A 219 2.99 22.14 -33.59
CA LEU A 219 2.24 22.93 -34.56
C LEU A 219 3.15 23.55 -35.63
N ASN A 220 2.77 23.36 -36.86
CA ASN A 220 3.28 24.13 -38.01
C ASN A 220 2.30 25.27 -38.33
N GLY A 221 2.77 26.38 -38.80
CA GLY A 221 2.16 27.70 -39.07
C GLY A 221 0.64 27.93 -39.29
N GLN A 222 -0.18 26.89 -39.29
CA GLN A 222 -1.64 27.00 -39.52
C GLN A 222 -2.47 27.47 -38.32
N TRP A 223 -1.85 27.63 -37.14
CA TRP A 223 -2.58 27.98 -35.90
C TRP A 223 -2.83 29.46 -35.66
N SER A 224 -2.31 30.34 -36.51
CA SER A 224 -2.61 31.80 -36.45
C SER A 224 -4.07 32.15 -36.73
N MET A 225 -4.91 31.16 -37.11
CA MET A 225 -6.30 31.36 -37.48
C MET A 225 -7.31 30.95 -36.43
N VAL A 226 -6.90 30.53 -35.22
CA VAL A 226 -7.86 30.26 -34.12
C VAL A 226 -8.29 31.58 -33.47
N ASN A 227 -9.51 32.00 -33.80
CA ASN A 227 -10.10 33.21 -33.21
C ASN A 227 -10.54 32.96 -31.76
N GLY A 228 -10.49 33.98 -30.91
CA GLY A 228 -10.97 33.94 -29.53
C GLY A 228 -9.90 33.61 -28.51
N GLN A 229 -10.37 33.30 -27.30
CA GLN A 229 -9.48 32.91 -26.17
C GLN A 229 -9.22 31.40 -26.19
N TRP A 230 -7.96 31.03 -26.03
CA TRP A 230 -7.58 29.64 -26.02
C TRP A 230 -6.36 29.31 -25.11
N VAL A 231 -6.28 28.07 -24.69
CA VAL A 231 -5.13 27.47 -23.98
C VAL A 231 -4.67 26.28 -24.78
N LEU A 232 -3.38 26.27 -25.12
CA LEU A 232 -2.70 25.12 -25.71
C LEU A 232 -1.74 24.54 -24.67
N ALA A 233 -2.06 23.37 -24.17
CA ALA A 233 -1.26 22.67 -23.17
C ALA A 233 -0.34 21.64 -23.83
N LEU A 234 0.94 21.74 -23.48
CA LEU A 234 2.00 20.82 -23.86
C LEU A 234 2.38 20.01 -22.60
N SER A 235 1.99 18.75 -22.55
CA SER A 235 2.34 17.87 -21.43
C SER A 235 3.51 16.98 -21.82
N ASP A 236 4.72 17.44 -21.51
CA ASP A 236 5.99 16.93 -22.04
C ASP A 236 6.55 15.71 -21.29
N GLY A 237 5.73 15.08 -20.44
CA GLY A 237 6.17 13.94 -19.62
C GLY A 237 7.22 14.36 -18.59
N THR A 238 8.33 13.61 -18.50
CA THR A 238 9.39 13.85 -17.52
C THR A 238 10.55 14.63 -18.15
N ILE A 239 11.19 15.54 -17.39
CA ILE A 239 12.45 16.15 -17.76
C ILE A 239 13.51 15.04 -17.94
N ARG A 240 14.31 15.13 -18.97
CA ARG A 240 15.29 14.10 -19.34
C ARG A 240 16.60 14.32 -18.58
N LEU A 241 16.57 14.08 -17.27
CA LEU A 241 17.73 14.14 -16.40
C LEU A 241 17.84 12.81 -15.65
N GLU A 242 19.06 12.39 -15.42
CA GLU A 242 19.32 11.23 -14.56
C GLU A 242 18.93 11.54 -13.12
N VAL A 243 18.16 10.64 -12.50
CA VAL A 243 17.76 10.72 -11.10
C VAL A 243 18.59 9.69 -10.31
N PRO A 244 19.35 10.13 -9.29
CA PRO A 244 20.10 9.20 -8.44
C PRO A 244 19.17 8.17 -7.79
N ARG A 245 19.64 6.93 -7.69
CA ARG A 245 18.92 5.87 -6.98
C ARG A 245 18.80 6.23 -5.51
N TRP A 246 17.58 6.19 -5.01
CA TRP A 246 17.27 6.42 -3.61
C TRP A 246 17.21 5.09 -2.86
N LYS A 247 17.94 4.98 -1.76
CA LYS A 247 17.98 3.81 -0.90
C LYS A 247 17.76 4.21 0.55
N VAL A 248 17.00 3.43 1.31
CA VAL A 248 16.66 3.70 2.71
C VAL A 248 16.84 2.46 3.57
N ALA A 249 17.39 2.66 4.77
CA ALA A 249 17.35 1.71 5.86
C ALA A 249 16.21 2.02 6.82
N GLY A 250 15.64 0.98 7.43
CA GLY A 250 14.54 1.17 8.38
C GLY A 250 14.32 0.02 9.35
N LEU A 251 13.36 0.25 10.23
CA LEU A 251 12.96 -0.60 11.32
C LEU A 251 11.63 -1.29 11.03
N VAL A 252 11.50 -2.57 11.36
CA VAL A 252 10.21 -3.29 11.43
C VAL A 252 9.91 -3.57 12.89
N VAL A 253 8.76 -3.11 13.39
CA VAL A 253 8.36 -3.33 14.78
C VAL A 253 6.85 -3.32 14.94
N PRO A 254 6.25 -4.29 15.66
CA PRO A 254 4.85 -4.22 16.04
C PRO A 254 4.63 -3.10 17.07
N LEU A 255 3.65 -2.22 16.84
CA LEU A 255 3.37 -1.12 17.78
C LEU A 255 3.12 -1.63 19.21
N PHE A 256 2.34 -2.71 19.35
CA PHE A 256 2.02 -3.29 20.66
C PHE A 256 3.25 -3.78 21.45
N SER A 257 4.35 -4.06 20.76
CA SER A 257 5.57 -4.60 21.39
C SER A 257 6.44 -3.53 22.05
N LEU A 258 6.24 -2.27 21.72
CA LEU A 258 7.05 -1.17 22.25
C LEU A 258 6.96 -1.08 23.78
N ARG A 259 8.08 -0.69 24.37
CA ARG A 259 8.20 -0.49 25.82
C ARG A 259 8.98 0.80 26.10
N SER A 260 8.36 1.72 26.83
CA SER A 260 9.02 2.83 27.49
C SER A 260 8.88 2.71 29.00
N GLU A 261 9.54 3.58 29.74
CA GLU A 261 9.36 3.67 31.20
C GLU A 261 7.90 3.99 31.59
N GLY A 262 7.20 4.73 30.74
CA GLY A 262 5.83 5.16 30.92
C GLY A 262 4.76 4.28 30.28
N SER A 263 5.12 3.23 29.57
CA SER A 263 4.16 2.34 28.89
C SER A 263 3.18 1.72 29.87
N GLN A 264 1.98 1.40 29.38
CA GLN A 264 0.85 0.92 30.17
C GLN A 264 0.62 -0.59 29.99
N GLY A 265 1.71 -1.34 29.85
CA GLY A 265 1.68 -2.78 29.59
C GLY A 265 1.64 -3.17 28.13
N VAL A 266 1.60 -2.20 27.24
CA VAL A 266 1.58 -2.32 25.76
C VAL A 266 2.23 -1.08 25.18
N GLY A 267 2.80 -1.18 23.98
CA GLY A 267 3.24 -0.02 23.21
C GLY A 267 2.05 0.77 22.68
N ASP A 268 2.15 2.08 22.69
CA ASP A 268 1.11 3.01 22.26
C ASP A 268 1.65 4.14 21.37
N PHE A 269 0.80 5.08 20.95
CA PHE A 269 1.20 6.17 20.06
C PHE A 269 2.19 7.17 20.72
N GLY A 270 2.26 7.21 22.03
CA GLY A 270 3.30 7.96 22.75
C GLY A 270 4.66 7.25 22.69
N ASP A 271 4.67 5.93 22.87
CA ASP A 271 5.88 5.10 22.77
C ASP A 271 6.43 5.11 21.33
N LEU A 272 5.54 5.23 20.33
CA LEU A 272 5.94 5.39 18.93
C LEU A 272 6.81 6.64 18.72
N LYS A 273 6.49 7.76 19.39
CA LYS A 273 7.31 8.98 19.29
C LYS A 273 8.73 8.78 19.83
N GLU A 274 8.89 8.05 20.92
CA GLU A 274 10.22 7.69 21.44
C GLU A 274 10.98 6.76 20.48
N MET A 275 10.29 5.81 19.85
CA MET A 275 10.89 4.92 18.86
C MET A 275 11.31 5.66 17.58
N ILE A 276 10.56 6.69 17.17
CA ILE A 276 10.92 7.58 16.07
C ILE A 276 12.24 8.31 16.38
N ASP A 277 12.44 8.78 17.61
CA ASP A 277 13.68 9.43 18.01
C ASP A 277 14.89 8.49 17.89
N TRP A 278 14.75 7.24 18.36
CA TRP A 278 15.80 6.24 18.21
C TRP A 278 16.09 5.90 16.74
N THR A 279 15.04 5.72 15.94
CA THR A 279 15.15 5.42 14.50
C THR A 279 15.94 6.52 13.77
N ALA A 280 15.57 7.79 14.01
CA ALA A 280 16.25 8.94 13.42
C ALA A 280 17.71 9.05 13.89
N MET A 281 17.96 8.83 15.19
CA MET A 281 19.31 8.89 15.77
C MET A 281 20.23 7.80 15.20
N ALA A 282 19.70 6.62 14.90
CA ALA A 282 20.42 5.52 14.29
C ALA A 282 20.60 5.66 12.76
N GLY A 283 20.18 6.79 12.15
CA GLY A 283 20.32 7.02 10.70
C GLY A 283 19.27 6.34 9.83
N MET A 284 18.21 5.79 10.42
CA MET A 284 17.12 5.17 9.68
C MET A 284 16.02 6.17 9.34
N HIS A 285 15.36 5.99 8.17
CA HIS A 285 14.31 6.88 7.70
C HIS A 285 12.94 6.23 7.57
N ALA A 286 12.77 4.97 7.99
CA ALA A 286 11.52 4.24 7.89
C ALA A 286 11.20 3.44 9.16
N ILE A 287 9.93 3.44 9.56
CA ILE A 287 9.38 2.49 10.54
C ILE A 287 8.21 1.77 9.89
N GLN A 288 8.32 0.45 9.72
CA GLN A 288 7.20 -0.40 9.34
C GLN A 288 6.50 -0.90 10.59
N LEU A 289 5.20 -0.58 10.69
CA LEU A 289 4.31 -1.09 11.72
C LEU A 289 3.51 -2.28 11.16
N LEU A 290 3.14 -3.22 12.04
CA LEU A 290 2.10 -4.20 11.74
C LEU A 290 0.71 -3.55 11.85
N PRO A 291 -0.39 -4.24 11.42
CA PRO A 291 -1.72 -3.64 11.45
C PRO A 291 -2.10 -3.11 12.83
N ILE A 292 -2.72 -1.93 12.86
CA ILE A 292 -3.08 -1.19 14.09
C ILE A 292 -4.59 -1.00 14.26
N TYR A 293 -5.37 -1.73 13.46
CA TYR A 293 -6.83 -1.63 13.45
C TYR A 293 -7.48 -2.38 14.60
N ASP A 294 -8.73 -2.02 14.89
CA ASP A 294 -9.48 -2.60 16.01
C ASP A 294 -9.82 -4.08 15.77
N THR A 295 -9.35 -4.95 16.67
CA THR A 295 -9.59 -6.40 16.67
C THR A 295 -10.49 -6.86 17.81
N THR A 296 -11.12 -5.95 18.54
CA THR A 296 -11.88 -6.27 19.77
C THR A 296 -13.19 -7.00 19.51
N GLN A 297 -13.12 -8.28 19.14
CA GLN A 297 -14.28 -9.15 18.93
C GLN A 297 -14.82 -9.73 20.23
N SER A 298 -13.94 -10.21 21.08
CA SER A 298 -14.25 -11.00 22.29
C SER A 298 -13.56 -10.50 23.57
N ARG A 299 -12.58 -9.60 23.44
CA ARG A 299 -11.69 -9.14 24.52
C ARG A 299 -10.92 -10.28 25.17
N THR A 300 -10.62 -11.33 24.43
CA THR A 300 -9.79 -12.45 24.87
C THR A 300 -8.43 -12.43 24.14
N TYR A 301 -7.54 -13.33 24.48
CA TYR A 301 -6.23 -13.42 23.81
C TYR A 301 -6.30 -13.66 22.31
N THR A 302 -7.41 -14.18 21.77
CA THR A 302 -7.63 -14.33 20.31
C THR A 302 -7.62 -13.00 19.58
N ASP A 303 -8.04 -11.93 20.26
CA ASP A 303 -8.08 -10.58 19.69
C ASP A 303 -6.69 -9.92 19.63
N SER A 304 -5.64 -10.57 20.12
CA SER A 304 -4.25 -10.11 19.98
C SER A 304 -3.71 -10.27 18.55
N TYR A 305 -4.43 -10.97 17.67
CA TYR A 305 -4.06 -11.16 16.27
C TYR A 305 -4.42 -9.94 15.42
N PRO A 306 -3.43 -9.15 14.93
CA PRO A 306 -3.70 -7.84 14.35
C PRO A 306 -4.33 -7.88 12.95
N TYR A 307 -4.30 -9.04 12.26
CA TYR A 307 -4.87 -9.18 10.92
C TYR A 307 -6.38 -9.51 10.91
N ASN A 308 -6.99 -9.79 12.08
CA ASN A 308 -8.42 -10.10 12.17
C ASN A 308 -9.25 -8.93 12.75
N ALA A 309 -9.19 -7.79 12.07
CA ALA A 309 -9.85 -6.57 12.51
C ALA A 309 -11.38 -6.64 12.39
N ILE A 310 -12.07 -6.02 13.36
CA ILE A 310 -13.52 -5.78 13.29
C ILE A 310 -13.86 -4.55 12.44
N SER A 311 -12.87 -3.72 12.10
CA SER A 311 -12.99 -2.63 11.13
C SER A 311 -11.64 -2.34 10.49
N VAL A 312 -11.65 -2.07 9.20
CA VAL A 312 -10.45 -1.68 8.44
C VAL A 312 -10.13 -0.18 8.54
N HIS A 313 -10.96 0.58 9.23
CA HIS A 313 -10.84 2.03 9.43
C HIS A 313 -10.55 2.40 10.89
N ALA A 314 -11.21 1.72 11.82
CA ALA A 314 -11.12 2.04 13.24
C ALA A 314 -9.78 1.58 13.83
N LEU A 315 -9.15 2.45 14.59
CA LEU A 315 -7.90 2.16 15.32
C LEU A 315 -8.20 1.39 16.61
N HIS A 316 -7.29 0.48 16.98
CA HIS A 316 -7.46 -0.36 18.17
C HIS A 316 -7.32 0.47 19.46
N PRO A 317 -8.30 0.42 20.38
CA PRO A 317 -8.27 1.19 21.64
C PRO A 317 -7.04 0.95 22.52
N ILE A 318 -6.40 -0.21 22.36
CA ILE A 318 -5.20 -0.59 23.12
C ILE A 318 -4.02 0.38 22.89
N TYR A 319 -4.00 1.11 21.76
CA TYR A 319 -2.93 2.03 21.37
C TYR A 319 -3.08 3.45 21.90
N ALA A 320 -4.17 3.74 22.67
CA ALA A 320 -4.35 5.05 23.28
C ALA A 320 -3.24 5.36 24.30
N ASP A 321 -2.52 6.46 24.12
CA ASP A 321 -1.63 7.01 25.15
C ASP A 321 -2.44 7.77 26.20
N LEU A 322 -2.57 7.19 27.38
CA LEU A 322 -3.35 7.76 28.48
C LEU A 322 -2.51 8.66 29.41
N ARG A 323 -1.19 8.73 29.21
CA ARG A 323 -0.27 9.52 30.07
C ARG A 323 -0.58 11.01 30.07
N ARG A 324 -1.04 11.53 28.92
CA ARG A 324 -1.36 12.95 28.70
C ARG A 324 -2.80 13.32 28.99
N LEU A 325 -3.61 12.38 29.50
CA LEU A 325 -5.05 12.49 29.67
C LEU A 325 -5.42 12.16 31.14
N PRO A 326 -4.97 12.96 32.13
CA PRO A 326 -5.18 12.64 33.52
C PRO A 326 -6.67 12.73 33.90
N LEU A 327 -7.17 11.75 34.66
CA LEU A 327 -8.50 11.81 35.28
C LEU A 327 -8.54 12.90 36.38
N LYS A 328 -9.67 13.56 36.50
CA LYS A 328 -9.94 14.55 37.58
C LYS A 328 -9.97 13.88 38.95
N ASP A 329 -10.45 12.63 39.03
CA ASP A 329 -10.41 11.84 40.27
C ASP A 329 -8.98 11.34 40.55
N LYS A 330 -8.29 12.00 41.48
CA LYS A 330 -6.92 11.66 41.87
C LYS A 330 -6.78 10.26 42.48
N LYS A 331 -7.82 9.71 43.13
CA LYS A 331 -7.75 8.35 43.67
C LYS A 331 -7.83 7.30 42.57
N ALA A 332 -8.76 7.47 41.65
CA ALA A 332 -8.84 6.64 40.45
C ALA A 332 -7.52 6.70 39.67
N MET A 333 -6.99 7.91 39.41
CA MET A 333 -5.72 8.10 38.72
C MET A 333 -4.55 7.35 39.38
N ALA A 334 -4.40 7.47 40.72
CA ALA A 334 -3.35 6.75 41.44
C ALA A 334 -3.52 5.20 41.37
N SER A 335 -4.76 4.73 41.36
CA SER A 335 -5.06 3.30 41.19
C SER A 335 -4.63 2.79 39.81
N PHE A 336 -4.95 3.54 38.74
CA PHE A 336 -4.54 3.19 37.38
C PHE A 336 -3.01 3.23 37.21
N GLN A 337 -2.32 4.22 37.73
CA GLN A 337 -0.86 4.29 37.70
C GLN A 337 -0.21 3.04 38.31
N LYS A 338 -0.72 2.51 39.40
CA LYS A 338 -0.25 1.24 39.99
C LYS A 338 -0.52 0.05 39.07
N LYS A 339 -1.69 0.00 38.39
CA LYS A 339 -2.00 -1.04 37.42
C LYS A 339 -1.03 -0.94 36.22
N TRP A 340 -0.75 0.26 35.71
CA TRP A 340 0.18 0.50 34.63
C TRP A 340 1.58 -0.04 34.94
N GLN A 341 2.14 0.33 36.09
CA GLN A 341 3.45 -0.15 36.53
C GLN A 341 3.51 -1.68 36.59
N LYS A 342 2.45 -2.31 37.17
CA LYS A 342 2.36 -3.76 37.26
C LYS A 342 2.35 -4.42 35.85
N LEU A 343 1.52 -3.92 34.96
CA LEU A 343 1.42 -4.46 33.60
C LEU A 343 2.69 -4.17 32.77
N ASN A 344 3.31 -3.00 32.96
CA ASN A 344 4.56 -2.63 32.28
C ASN A 344 5.75 -3.52 32.70
N ALA A 345 5.74 -4.05 33.94
CA ALA A 345 6.78 -4.94 34.44
C ALA A 345 6.71 -6.37 33.85
N LEU A 346 5.60 -6.76 33.20
CA LEU A 346 5.46 -8.09 32.62
C LEU A 346 6.42 -8.30 31.44
N PRO A 347 7.01 -9.49 31.26
CA PRO A 347 7.91 -9.78 30.15
C PRO A 347 7.17 -9.86 28.80
N ALA A 348 5.91 -10.26 28.80
CA ALA A 348 5.06 -10.38 27.63
C ALA A 348 3.75 -9.57 27.80
N LEU A 349 3.11 -9.22 26.69
CA LEU A 349 1.81 -8.54 26.69
C LEU A 349 0.73 -9.41 27.34
N ASP A 350 0.08 -8.88 28.38
CA ASP A 350 -1.19 -9.40 28.89
C ASP A 350 -2.34 -8.64 28.22
N TYR A 351 -2.72 -9.10 27.03
CA TYR A 351 -3.73 -8.43 26.21
C TYR A 351 -5.04 -8.19 26.96
N VAL A 352 -5.51 -9.22 27.71
CA VAL A 352 -6.82 -9.18 28.39
C VAL A 352 -6.85 -8.15 29.50
N GLU A 353 -5.82 -8.13 30.35
CA GLU A 353 -5.77 -7.16 31.47
C GLU A 353 -5.49 -5.74 30.95
N VAL A 354 -4.69 -5.60 29.87
CA VAL A 354 -4.41 -4.28 29.28
C VAL A 354 -5.65 -3.69 28.62
N ILE A 355 -6.37 -4.43 27.78
CA ILE A 355 -7.57 -3.89 27.12
C ILE A 355 -8.65 -3.53 28.12
N LYS A 356 -8.88 -4.39 29.12
CA LYS A 356 -9.80 -4.12 30.20
C LYS A 356 -9.45 -2.83 30.96
N MET A 357 -8.20 -2.67 31.33
CA MET A 357 -7.72 -1.49 32.06
C MET A 357 -7.87 -0.21 31.20
N LYS A 358 -7.50 -0.26 29.91
CA LYS A 358 -7.61 0.90 29.02
C LYS A 358 -9.07 1.28 28.76
N GLU A 359 -9.96 0.33 28.51
CA GLU A 359 -11.39 0.60 28.36
C GLU A 359 -12.01 1.18 29.62
N GLU A 360 -11.71 0.63 30.82
CA GLU A 360 -12.15 1.20 32.11
C GLU A 360 -11.72 2.67 32.24
N TYR A 361 -10.48 2.98 31.90
CA TYR A 361 -9.96 4.35 31.93
C TYR A 361 -10.65 5.27 30.94
N LEU A 362 -10.77 4.84 29.68
CA LEU A 362 -11.39 5.61 28.62
C LEU A 362 -12.88 5.91 28.90
N HIS A 363 -13.60 4.99 29.54
CA HIS A 363 -14.97 5.23 29.98
C HIS A 363 -15.05 6.34 31.04
N LEU A 364 -14.17 6.32 32.02
CA LEU A 364 -14.12 7.38 33.06
C LEU A 364 -13.76 8.72 32.42
N LEU A 365 -12.78 8.75 31.56
CA LEU A 365 -12.36 9.95 30.82
C LEU A 365 -13.50 10.52 29.96
N TYR A 366 -14.25 9.66 29.27
CA TYR A 366 -15.41 10.07 28.49
C TYR A 366 -16.50 10.69 29.36
N GLU A 367 -16.83 10.11 30.52
CA GLU A 367 -17.83 10.66 31.46
C GLU A 367 -17.41 12.04 32.01
N GLU A 368 -16.09 12.28 32.21
CA GLU A 368 -15.57 13.57 32.63
C GLU A 368 -15.58 14.63 31.50
N GLU A 369 -15.32 14.23 30.24
CA GLU A 369 -15.10 15.16 29.12
C GLU A 369 -16.35 15.40 28.27
N ARG A 370 -17.34 14.49 28.24
CA ARG A 370 -18.51 14.57 27.38
C ARG A 370 -19.35 15.84 27.53
N GLN A 371 -19.21 16.58 28.62
CA GLN A 371 -19.89 17.86 28.84
C GLN A 371 -19.03 19.08 28.44
N SER A 372 -17.79 18.87 27.98
CA SER A 372 -16.89 19.93 27.57
C SER A 372 -17.34 20.60 26.28
N PRO A 373 -17.45 21.94 26.22
CA PRO A 373 -17.77 22.66 24.96
C PRO A 373 -16.75 22.42 23.85
N MET A 374 -15.50 22.13 24.24
CA MET A 374 -14.40 21.86 23.30
C MET A 374 -14.61 20.56 22.53
N LEU A 375 -15.15 19.53 23.20
CA LEU A 375 -15.48 18.25 22.55
C LEU A 375 -16.61 18.39 21.52
N ASN A 376 -17.61 19.22 21.81
CA ASN A 376 -18.75 19.42 20.91
C ASN A 376 -18.36 20.10 19.59
N GLY A 377 -17.37 21.02 19.58
CA GLY A 377 -16.87 21.66 18.36
C GLY A 377 -15.98 20.74 17.52
N GLN A 378 -15.03 20.06 18.15
CA GLN A 378 -14.13 19.10 17.51
C GLN A 378 -14.89 17.88 16.98
N TRP A 379 -15.91 17.44 17.70
CA TRP A 379 -16.82 16.37 17.33
C TRP A 379 -17.59 16.65 16.05
N SER A 380 -18.09 17.89 15.85
CA SER A 380 -18.78 18.28 14.63
C SER A 380 -17.86 18.25 13.41
N MET A 381 -16.60 18.66 13.56
CA MET A 381 -15.61 18.61 12.48
C MET A 381 -15.21 17.17 12.13
N PHE A 382 -14.97 16.32 13.15
CA PHE A 382 -14.63 14.91 12.97
C PHE A 382 -15.77 14.13 12.28
N ASN A 383 -17.02 14.33 12.72
CA ASN A 383 -18.20 13.74 12.08
C ASN A 383 -18.39 14.16 10.62
N GLY A 384 -18.02 15.39 10.25
CA GLY A 384 -18.12 15.88 8.88
C GLY A 384 -17.10 15.26 7.92
N GLN A 385 -15.95 14.82 8.43
CA GLN A 385 -14.84 14.26 7.63
C GLN A 385 -14.87 12.73 7.52
N ILE A 386 -15.48 12.02 8.48
CA ILE A 386 -15.36 10.55 8.64
C ILE A 386 -16.76 9.87 8.68
N ALA A 387 -17.79 10.58 8.25
CA ALA A 387 -19.19 10.22 8.49
C ALA A 387 -19.62 8.82 7.99
N ASP A 388 -19.03 8.27 6.92
CA ASP A 388 -19.58 7.07 6.28
C ASP A 388 -19.26 5.77 7.05
N TRP A 389 -18.07 5.62 7.63
CA TRP A 389 -17.69 4.41 8.36
C TRP A 389 -17.86 4.51 9.88
N LEU A 390 -17.74 5.74 10.45
CA LEU A 390 -17.69 5.93 11.91
C LEU A 390 -19.01 5.57 12.59
N LEU A 391 -20.14 6.04 12.05
CA LEU A 391 -21.44 5.76 12.65
C LEU A 391 -21.78 4.25 12.64
N PRO A 392 -21.62 3.51 11.52
CA PRO A 392 -21.74 2.05 11.54
C PRO A 392 -20.84 1.38 12.58
N TYR A 393 -19.58 1.77 12.66
CA TYR A 393 -18.63 1.22 13.63
C TYR A 393 -19.10 1.45 15.09
N CYS A 394 -19.47 2.66 15.44
CA CYS A 394 -19.91 2.98 16.82
C CYS A 394 -21.15 2.20 17.23
N VAL A 395 -22.13 2.09 16.33
CA VAL A 395 -23.34 1.30 16.58
C VAL A 395 -23.02 -0.19 16.66
N PHE A 396 -22.15 -0.69 15.77
CA PHE A 396 -21.70 -2.09 15.82
C PHE A 396 -21.04 -2.41 17.16
N CYS A 397 -20.11 -1.59 17.62
CA CYS A 397 -19.41 -1.78 18.90
C CYS A 397 -20.39 -1.77 20.08
N HIS A 398 -21.37 -0.84 20.11
CA HIS A 398 -22.38 -0.82 21.16
C HIS A 398 -23.29 -2.06 21.13
N LEU A 399 -23.67 -2.54 19.94
CA LEU A 399 -24.46 -3.77 19.82
C LEU A 399 -23.65 -5.01 20.22
N ARG A 400 -22.37 -5.11 19.74
CA ARG A 400 -21.45 -6.16 20.17
C ARG A 400 -21.39 -6.26 21.70
N ASP A 401 -21.25 -5.14 22.39
CA ASP A 401 -21.11 -5.10 23.84
C ASP A 401 -22.45 -5.38 24.54
N THR A 402 -23.55 -4.90 23.98
CA THR A 402 -24.91 -5.17 24.49
C THR A 402 -25.27 -6.66 24.39
N TYR A 403 -24.90 -7.31 23.30
CA TYR A 403 -25.19 -8.73 23.07
C TYR A 403 -24.06 -9.68 23.48
N GLY A 404 -22.91 -9.16 23.87
CA GLY A 404 -21.74 -9.95 24.26
C GLY A 404 -21.10 -10.73 23.10
N THR A 405 -21.33 -10.32 21.86
CA THR A 405 -20.81 -11.00 20.66
C THR A 405 -20.76 -10.09 19.44
N SER A 406 -19.68 -10.21 18.65
CA SER A 406 -19.54 -9.58 17.33
C SER A 406 -20.33 -10.31 16.22
N GLN A 407 -20.85 -11.51 16.48
CA GLN A 407 -21.68 -12.27 15.54
C GLN A 407 -23.04 -11.58 15.37
N PHE A 408 -23.09 -10.58 14.46
CA PHE A 408 -24.27 -9.74 14.23
C PHE A 408 -25.52 -10.56 13.83
N SER A 409 -25.37 -11.72 13.20
CA SER A 409 -26.49 -12.63 12.90
C SER A 409 -27.23 -13.15 14.15
N LYS A 410 -26.58 -13.10 15.33
CA LYS A 410 -27.19 -13.49 16.62
C LYS A 410 -27.85 -12.31 17.35
N TRP A 411 -27.73 -11.09 16.86
CA TRP A 411 -28.34 -9.91 17.49
C TRP A 411 -29.84 -9.91 17.29
N LYS A 412 -30.59 -9.57 18.35
CA LYS A 412 -32.05 -9.47 18.30
C LYS A 412 -32.55 -8.26 17.52
N LYS A 413 -31.74 -7.19 17.41
CA LYS A 413 -32.01 -5.98 16.62
C LYS A 413 -30.80 -5.69 15.74
N LEU A 414 -31.05 -5.19 14.55
CA LEU A 414 -30.01 -4.79 13.60
C LEU A 414 -29.04 -5.94 13.24
N SER A 415 -29.51 -7.19 13.20
CA SER A 415 -28.74 -8.33 12.70
C SER A 415 -28.37 -8.20 11.21
N SER A 416 -29.05 -7.34 10.48
CA SER A 416 -28.67 -6.82 9.16
C SER A 416 -28.67 -5.31 9.18
N TYR A 417 -27.76 -4.71 8.42
CA TYR A 417 -27.61 -3.26 8.35
C TYR A 417 -28.78 -2.60 7.63
N ASN A 418 -29.29 -1.51 8.23
CA ASN A 418 -30.21 -0.57 7.60
C ASN A 418 -29.89 0.85 8.07
N ARG A 419 -29.48 1.72 7.15
CA ARG A 419 -28.99 3.07 7.46
C ARG A 419 -29.97 3.87 8.33
N SER A 420 -31.24 3.90 7.99
CA SER A 420 -32.26 4.66 8.75
C SER A 420 -32.45 4.12 10.16
N ALA A 421 -32.47 2.78 10.32
CA ALA A 421 -32.61 2.13 11.61
C ALA A 421 -31.36 2.34 12.48
N VAL A 422 -30.17 2.27 11.88
CA VAL A 422 -28.89 2.54 12.57
C VAL A 422 -28.81 3.99 13.04
N THR A 423 -29.22 4.97 12.22
CA THR A 423 -29.26 6.38 12.62
C THR A 423 -30.22 6.60 13.79
N LYS A 424 -31.44 6.08 13.74
CA LYS A 424 -32.42 6.18 14.84
C LYS A 424 -31.93 5.49 16.11
N TYR A 425 -31.22 4.37 15.97
CA TYR A 425 -30.60 3.67 17.09
C TYR A 425 -29.53 4.54 17.75
N ALA A 426 -28.65 5.14 16.96
CA ALA A 426 -27.61 6.03 17.46
C ALA A 426 -28.17 7.26 18.15
N GLU A 427 -29.24 7.87 17.63
CA GLU A 427 -29.92 8.99 18.27
C GLU A 427 -30.48 8.61 19.64
N SER A 428 -31.12 7.42 19.75
CA SER A 428 -31.70 6.93 21.02
C SER A 428 -30.68 6.45 22.03
N HIS A 429 -29.44 6.15 21.62
CA HIS A 429 -28.32 5.69 22.48
C HIS A 429 -27.11 6.61 22.31
N SER A 430 -27.34 7.91 22.14
CA SER A 430 -26.29 8.87 21.78
C SER A 430 -25.13 8.93 22.78
N LYS A 431 -25.40 8.68 24.04
CA LYS A 431 -24.36 8.61 25.09
C LYS A 431 -23.44 7.41 24.88
N GLU A 432 -24.01 6.23 24.74
CA GLU A 432 -23.25 4.96 24.65
C GLU A 432 -22.53 4.87 23.31
N VAL A 433 -23.19 5.22 22.21
CA VAL A 433 -22.60 5.26 20.86
C VAL A 433 -21.52 6.34 20.76
N GLY A 434 -21.74 7.49 21.43
CA GLY A 434 -20.79 8.59 21.50
C GLY A 434 -19.45 8.23 22.14
N TYR A 435 -19.42 7.27 23.04
CA TYR A 435 -18.18 6.76 23.64
C TYR A 435 -17.21 6.22 22.60
N TYR A 436 -17.67 5.37 21.69
CA TYR A 436 -16.79 4.76 20.67
C TYR A 436 -16.22 5.79 19.70
N ALA A 437 -17.04 6.77 19.32
CA ALA A 437 -16.58 7.82 18.45
C ALA A 437 -15.59 8.77 19.19
N PHE A 438 -15.77 9.03 20.49
CA PHE A 438 -14.79 9.74 21.32
C PHE A 438 -13.44 9.01 21.34
N VAL A 439 -13.45 7.69 21.54
CA VAL A 439 -12.23 6.87 21.53
C VAL A 439 -11.53 6.94 20.17
N GLN A 440 -12.28 6.82 19.06
CA GLN A 440 -11.70 6.92 17.73
C GLN A 440 -11.11 8.32 17.44
N HIS A 441 -11.80 9.38 17.83
CA HIS A 441 -11.28 10.74 17.70
C HIS A 441 -9.95 10.90 18.45
N LEU A 442 -9.88 10.41 19.68
CA LEU A 442 -8.66 10.44 20.46
C LEU A 442 -7.51 9.69 19.79
N LEU A 443 -7.75 8.46 19.33
CA LEU A 443 -6.75 7.63 18.67
C LEU A 443 -6.23 8.24 17.37
N HIS A 444 -7.14 8.73 16.52
CA HIS A 444 -6.78 9.39 15.26
C HIS A 444 -5.98 10.67 15.50
N THR A 445 -6.31 11.45 16.52
CA THR A 445 -5.55 12.64 16.93
C THR A 445 -4.13 12.26 17.36
N GLN A 446 -3.98 11.26 18.23
CA GLN A 446 -2.67 10.82 18.71
C GLN A 446 -1.80 10.22 17.61
N LEU A 447 -2.38 9.43 16.70
CA LEU A 447 -1.65 8.88 15.56
C LEU A 447 -1.25 9.98 14.56
N ALA A 448 -2.11 10.97 14.30
CA ALA A 448 -1.79 12.10 13.46
C ALA A 448 -0.60 12.92 14.02
N GLU A 449 -0.60 13.16 15.34
CA GLU A 449 0.52 13.80 16.01
C GLU A 449 1.82 12.97 15.93
N ALA A 450 1.73 11.65 16.05
CA ALA A 450 2.91 10.78 15.92
C ALA A 450 3.44 10.76 14.48
N ALA A 451 2.54 10.74 13.49
CA ALA A 451 2.91 10.80 12.07
C ALA A 451 3.57 12.14 11.69
N GLU A 452 3.04 13.27 12.19
CA GLU A 452 3.66 14.58 11.96
C GLU A 452 5.03 14.68 12.66
N TYR A 453 5.12 14.12 13.87
CA TYR A 453 6.40 14.04 14.57
C TYR A 453 7.43 13.24 13.77
N ALA A 454 7.04 12.09 13.21
CA ALA A 454 7.89 11.27 12.38
C ALA A 454 8.39 12.04 11.13
N ARG A 455 7.50 12.77 10.45
CA ARG A 455 7.85 13.65 9.31
C ARG A 455 8.89 14.70 9.71
N SER A 456 8.71 15.33 10.87
CA SER A 456 9.66 16.33 11.38
C SER A 456 11.06 15.76 11.65
N ARG A 457 11.15 14.45 11.89
CA ARG A 457 12.39 13.68 12.10
C ARG A 457 12.92 13.02 10.82
N ARG A 458 12.32 13.27 9.66
CA ARG A 458 12.61 12.62 8.37
C ARG A 458 12.44 11.09 8.43
N VAL A 459 11.53 10.61 9.26
CA VAL A 459 11.17 9.19 9.38
C VAL A 459 9.76 9.02 8.83
N PHE A 460 9.59 8.22 7.79
CA PHE A 460 8.26 7.89 7.31
C PHE A 460 7.71 6.63 7.96
N LEU A 461 6.42 6.65 8.24
CA LEU A 461 5.70 5.48 8.73
C LEU A 461 5.19 4.66 7.55
N LYS A 462 5.44 3.34 7.59
CA LYS A 462 4.93 2.37 6.63
C LYS A 462 3.89 1.50 7.32
N GLY A 463 2.64 1.59 6.86
CA GLY A 463 1.53 0.78 7.37
C GLY A 463 1.51 -0.62 6.78
N ASP A 464 0.73 -1.50 7.38
CA ASP A 464 0.45 -2.83 6.88
C ASP A 464 -1.06 -2.97 6.61
N LEU A 465 -1.40 -3.40 5.40
CA LEU A 465 -2.74 -3.51 4.88
C LEU A 465 -3.17 -4.99 4.82
N PRO A 466 -3.91 -5.52 5.81
CA PRO A 466 -4.40 -6.89 5.78
C PRO A 466 -5.21 -7.17 4.52
N ILE A 467 -5.00 -8.34 3.90
CA ILE A 467 -5.73 -8.74 2.70
C ILE A 467 -7.22 -8.95 2.97
N GLY A 468 -7.59 -9.43 4.14
CA GLY A 468 -8.95 -9.80 4.48
C GLY A 468 -9.66 -8.84 5.42
N ILE A 469 -10.92 -9.14 5.66
CA ILE A 469 -11.75 -8.60 6.75
C ILE A 469 -12.27 -9.77 7.59
N SER A 470 -12.58 -9.51 8.85
CA SER A 470 -13.28 -10.53 9.64
C SER A 470 -14.71 -10.75 9.10
N PRO A 471 -15.19 -12.01 9.03
CA PRO A 471 -16.60 -12.25 8.69
C PRO A 471 -17.58 -11.71 9.76
N GLN A 472 -17.07 -11.23 10.89
CA GLN A 472 -17.80 -10.59 11.98
C GLN A 472 -17.39 -9.12 12.14
N SER A 473 -16.97 -8.48 11.06
CA SER A 473 -16.57 -7.05 11.04
C SER A 473 -17.75 -6.13 10.73
N VAL A 474 -17.49 -4.85 10.96
CA VAL A 474 -18.38 -3.76 10.56
C VAL A 474 -18.61 -3.79 9.05
N GLU A 475 -17.59 -4.02 8.26
CA GLU A 475 -17.64 -4.06 6.79
C GLU A 475 -18.53 -5.21 6.31
N ALA A 476 -18.38 -6.41 6.90
CA ALA A 476 -19.23 -7.55 6.61
C ALA A 476 -20.71 -7.33 6.99
N TRP A 477 -20.98 -6.52 8.00
CA TRP A 477 -22.33 -6.14 8.41
C TRP A 477 -22.88 -4.99 7.58
N HIS A 478 -22.04 -3.97 7.27
CA HIS A 478 -22.44 -2.73 6.61
C HIS A 478 -22.60 -2.89 5.11
N GLU A 479 -21.64 -3.53 4.46
CA GLU A 479 -21.57 -3.71 3.00
C GLU A 479 -21.33 -5.18 2.60
N PRO A 480 -22.16 -6.16 3.07
CA PRO A 480 -21.93 -7.59 2.82
C PRO A 480 -21.93 -7.96 1.33
N HIS A 481 -22.54 -7.13 0.48
CA HIS A 481 -22.62 -7.35 -0.98
C HIS A 481 -21.26 -7.17 -1.70
N LEU A 482 -20.25 -6.64 -1.01
CA LEU A 482 -18.89 -6.51 -1.54
C LEU A 482 -18.01 -7.75 -1.28
N PHE A 483 -18.57 -8.80 -0.64
CA PHE A 483 -17.81 -9.95 -0.18
C PHE A 483 -18.57 -11.27 -0.44
N HIS A 484 -17.85 -12.31 -0.83
CA HIS A 484 -18.37 -13.67 -0.89
C HIS A 484 -18.36 -14.28 0.51
N MET A 485 -19.45 -14.10 1.27
CA MET A 485 -19.56 -14.50 2.66
C MET A 485 -19.67 -16.03 2.86
N ASP A 486 -19.87 -16.78 1.81
CA ASP A 486 -19.91 -18.25 1.74
C ASP A 486 -18.57 -18.90 1.43
N MET A 487 -17.56 -18.10 1.15
CA MET A 487 -16.19 -18.51 0.85
C MET A 487 -15.21 -18.00 1.90
N SER A 488 -14.05 -18.66 1.98
CA SER A 488 -12.91 -18.21 2.80
C SER A 488 -11.67 -18.05 1.94
N ALA A 489 -10.91 -16.98 2.17
CA ALA A 489 -9.58 -16.80 1.62
C ALA A 489 -8.57 -17.70 2.35
N GLY A 490 -7.54 -18.11 1.65
CA GLY A 490 -6.44 -18.90 2.19
C GLY A 490 -5.25 -18.98 1.24
N ALA A 491 -4.37 -19.92 1.50
CA ALA A 491 -3.25 -20.25 0.63
C ALA A 491 -3.24 -21.76 0.30
N PRO A 492 -2.82 -22.14 -0.93
CA PRO A 492 -2.56 -23.53 -1.25
C PRO A 492 -1.37 -24.09 -0.44
N PRO A 493 -1.09 -25.41 -0.48
CA PRO A 493 0.13 -25.96 0.10
C PRO A 493 1.39 -25.24 -0.39
N ASP A 494 2.23 -24.86 0.55
CA ASP A 494 3.47 -24.15 0.32
C ASP A 494 4.53 -24.50 1.41
N ASP A 495 5.62 -23.74 1.47
CA ASP A 495 6.69 -23.91 2.46
C ASP A 495 6.22 -23.64 3.90
N PHE A 496 5.14 -22.87 4.09
CA PHE A 496 4.59 -22.57 5.42
C PHE A 496 3.61 -23.66 5.91
N SER A 497 2.89 -24.30 4.99
CA SER A 497 1.89 -25.32 5.34
C SER A 497 1.70 -26.36 4.23
N ARG A 498 1.99 -27.63 4.53
CA ARG A 498 1.78 -28.74 3.59
C ARG A 498 0.30 -29.03 3.25
N THR A 499 -0.63 -28.58 4.08
CA THR A 499 -2.07 -28.76 3.89
C THR A 499 -2.77 -27.49 3.41
N GLY A 500 -1.99 -26.46 3.11
CA GLY A 500 -2.48 -25.12 2.85
C GLY A 500 -2.99 -24.42 4.11
N GLN A 501 -3.47 -23.21 3.95
CA GLN A 501 -3.97 -22.38 5.05
C GLN A 501 -5.39 -21.92 4.75
N ASN A 502 -6.26 -21.94 5.75
CA ASN A 502 -7.57 -21.29 5.70
C ASN A 502 -7.56 -20.11 6.68
N TRP A 503 -7.59 -18.90 6.16
CA TRP A 503 -7.52 -17.69 6.98
C TRP A 503 -8.88 -17.27 7.55
N GLY A 504 -9.97 -17.87 7.08
CA GLY A 504 -11.32 -17.61 7.57
C GLY A 504 -11.92 -16.26 7.15
N PHE A 505 -11.26 -15.51 6.27
CA PHE A 505 -11.74 -14.22 5.75
C PHE A 505 -12.59 -14.45 4.49
N PRO A 506 -13.71 -13.72 4.32
CA PRO A 506 -14.46 -13.78 3.07
C PRO A 506 -13.62 -13.22 1.91
N THR A 507 -13.83 -13.72 0.70
CA THR A 507 -13.18 -13.17 -0.49
C THR A 507 -13.93 -11.96 -1.03
N TYR A 508 -13.24 -11.11 -1.81
CA TYR A 508 -13.83 -9.89 -2.38
C TYR A 508 -14.65 -10.19 -3.64
N ASP A 509 -15.81 -9.57 -3.77
CA ASP A 509 -16.54 -9.45 -5.03
C ASP A 509 -15.97 -8.27 -5.83
N TRP A 510 -14.92 -8.56 -6.61
CA TRP A 510 -14.20 -7.53 -7.37
C TRP A 510 -15.04 -6.91 -8.47
N GLU A 511 -15.99 -7.63 -9.04
CA GLU A 511 -16.90 -7.13 -10.07
C GLU A 511 -17.83 -6.08 -9.48
N ARG A 512 -18.41 -6.40 -8.34
CA ARG A 512 -19.25 -5.46 -7.60
C ARG A 512 -18.50 -4.21 -7.15
N MET A 513 -17.27 -4.36 -6.70
CA MET A 513 -16.42 -3.23 -6.31
C MET A 513 -16.02 -2.35 -7.49
N ALA A 514 -15.92 -2.90 -8.69
CA ALA A 514 -15.60 -2.15 -9.90
C ALA A 514 -16.75 -1.21 -10.33
N GLU A 515 -18.03 -1.54 -10.04
CA GLU A 515 -19.20 -0.74 -10.41
C GLU A 515 -19.13 0.72 -9.95
N ASP A 516 -18.49 0.97 -8.80
CA ASP A 516 -18.31 2.33 -8.25
C ASP A 516 -16.84 2.81 -8.25
N GLY A 517 -15.99 2.19 -9.08
CA GLY A 517 -14.58 2.53 -9.22
C GLY A 517 -13.77 2.19 -7.98
N TYR A 518 -14.05 1.06 -7.34
CA TYR A 518 -13.37 0.59 -6.13
C TYR A 518 -13.44 1.58 -4.96
N ARG A 519 -14.58 2.27 -4.78
CA ARG A 519 -14.79 3.30 -3.75
C ARG A 519 -14.37 2.83 -2.35
N TRP A 520 -14.75 1.62 -1.97
CA TRP A 520 -14.41 1.03 -0.66
C TRP A 520 -12.88 0.97 -0.43
N TRP A 521 -12.12 0.50 -1.40
CA TRP A 521 -10.66 0.45 -1.34
C TRP A 521 -10.04 1.85 -1.33
N ARG A 522 -10.54 2.75 -2.16
CA ARG A 522 -10.05 4.13 -2.21
C ARG A 522 -10.27 4.87 -0.90
N GLN A 523 -11.40 4.63 -0.23
CA GLN A 523 -11.67 5.19 1.10
C GLN A 523 -10.71 4.61 2.15
N ARG A 524 -10.46 3.30 2.12
CA ARG A 524 -9.51 2.63 3.01
C ARG A 524 -8.10 3.20 2.86
N LEU A 525 -7.59 3.29 1.65
CA LEU A 525 -6.26 3.83 1.35
C LEU A 525 -6.17 5.33 1.64
N GLY A 526 -7.19 6.11 1.31
CA GLY A 526 -7.27 7.53 1.67
C GLY A 526 -7.29 7.78 3.18
N GLY A 527 -7.90 6.89 3.97
CA GLY A 527 -7.82 6.91 5.43
C GLY A 527 -6.40 6.65 5.93
N MET A 528 -5.71 5.65 5.36
CA MET A 528 -4.33 5.32 5.71
C MET A 528 -3.34 6.43 5.38
N SER A 529 -3.50 7.11 4.25
CA SER A 529 -2.58 8.16 3.78
C SER A 529 -2.53 9.40 4.69
N GLN A 530 -3.45 9.53 5.63
CA GLN A 530 -3.40 10.58 6.64
C GLN A 530 -2.20 10.41 7.61
N TYR A 531 -1.75 9.16 7.80
CA TYR A 531 -0.72 8.80 8.79
C TYR A 531 0.51 8.17 8.18
N PHE A 532 0.31 7.34 7.15
CA PHE A 532 1.36 6.56 6.51
C PHE A 532 1.82 7.23 5.21
N SER A 533 3.12 7.13 4.94
CA SER A 533 3.71 7.59 3.67
C SER A 533 4.07 6.40 2.75
N ALA A 534 4.01 5.19 3.27
CA ALA A 534 4.17 3.94 2.54
C ALA A 534 3.26 2.87 3.14
N TYR A 535 2.95 1.82 2.38
CA TYR A 535 2.22 0.68 2.92
C TYR A 535 2.63 -0.64 2.26
N ARG A 536 2.45 -1.73 3.02
CA ARG A 536 2.58 -3.10 2.54
C ARG A 536 1.19 -3.64 2.25
N ILE A 537 0.99 -4.13 1.06
CA ILE A 537 -0.17 -4.96 0.72
C ILE A 537 0.17 -6.39 1.17
N ASP A 538 -0.52 -6.84 2.20
CA ASP A 538 -0.46 -8.22 2.63
C ASP A 538 -1.05 -9.12 1.55
N HIS A 539 -0.35 -10.21 1.20
CA HIS A 539 -0.73 -11.15 0.15
C HIS A 539 -1.19 -10.48 -1.15
N ILE A 540 -0.32 -9.70 -1.80
CA ILE A 540 -0.65 -8.98 -3.04
C ILE A 540 -1.15 -9.93 -4.15
N LEU A 541 -0.78 -11.21 -4.08
CA LEU A 541 -1.26 -12.25 -4.99
C LEU A 541 -2.79 -12.33 -5.02
N GLY A 542 -3.48 -11.96 -3.94
CA GLY A 542 -4.94 -11.91 -3.86
C GLY A 542 -5.60 -10.93 -4.83
N PHE A 543 -4.85 -9.96 -5.37
CA PHE A 543 -5.32 -9.04 -6.41
C PHE A 543 -5.22 -9.64 -7.82
N PHE A 544 -4.41 -10.68 -8.00
CA PHE A 544 -4.30 -11.47 -9.23
C PHE A 544 -5.27 -12.66 -9.18
N ARG A 545 -5.17 -13.43 -8.12
CA ARG A 545 -6.02 -14.57 -7.77
C ARG A 545 -5.94 -14.83 -6.28
N ILE A 546 -7.00 -15.36 -5.72
CA ILE A 546 -7.05 -15.81 -4.32
C ILE A 546 -7.31 -17.32 -4.26
N TRP A 547 -6.69 -18.01 -3.28
CA TRP A 547 -7.07 -19.37 -2.95
C TRP A 547 -8.38 -19.34 -2.18
N GLN A 548 -9.45 -19.76 -2.83
CA GLN A 548 -10.81 -19.68 -2.33
C GLN A 548 -11.28 -21.05 -1.84
N ILE A 549 -11.71 -21.11 -0.60
CA ILE A 549 -12.10 -22.34 0.09
C ILE A 549 -13.58 -22.22 0.43
N PRO A 550 -14.45 -23.19 0.04
CA PRO A 550 -15.85 -23.19 0.45
C PRO A 550 -15.98 -23.19 1.97
N LYS A 551 -16.87 -22.34 2.50
CA LYS A 551 -17.10 -22.21 3.94
C LYS A 551 -17.52 -23.55 4.54
N GLY A 552 -16.85 -23.95 5.63
CA GLY A 552 -17.09 -25.24 6.28
C GLY A 552 -16.28 -26.41 5.70
N SER A 553 -15.42 -26.18 4.71
CA SER A 553 -14.49 -27.21 4.24
C SER A 553 -13.55 -27.64 5.36
N PRO A 554 -13.33 -28.95 5.52
CA PRO A 554 -12.48 -29.48 6.60
C PRO A 554 -10.98 -29.23 6.39
N THR A 555 -10.57 -28.88 5.16
CA THR A 555 -9.18 -28.66 4.77
C THR A 555 -9.06 -27.59 3.69
N ALA A 556 -7.94 -26.88 3.66
CA ALA A 556 -7.61 -25.93 2.59
C ALA A 556 -7.28 -26.62 1.25
N LEU A 557 -7.01 -27.92 1.26
CA LEU A 557 -6.75 -28.71 0.03
C LEU A 557 -7.94 -28.77 -0.93
N LEU A 558 -9.17 -28.49 -0.45
CA LEU A 558 -10.38 -28.44 -1.27
C LEU A 558 -10.64 -27.05 -1.87
N GLY A 559 -9.70 -26.13 -1.72
CA GLY A 559 -9.77 -24.82 -2.33
C GLY A 559 -9.48 -24.84 -3.83
N GLN A 560 -9.73 -23.70 -4.46
CA GLN A 560 -9.43 -23.42 -5.86
C GLN A 560 -9.01 -21.98 -6.04
N PHE A 561 -8.21 -21.67 -7.08
CA PHE A 561 -7.93 -20.28 -7.41
C PHE A 561 -9.16 -19.59 -8.02
N SER A 562 -9.43 -18.37 -7.56
CA SER A 562 -10.48 -17.50 -8.09
C SER A 562 -9.88 -16.10 -8.35
N PRO A 563 -10.11 -15.52 -9.55
CA PRO A 563 -10.68 -16.12 -10.74
C PRO A 563 -9.73 -17.11 -11.43
N ALA A 564 -10.28 -18.03 -12.21
CA ALA A 564 -9.51 -19.02 -12.95
C ALA A 564 -10.15 -19.33 -14.32
N LEU A 565 -9.43 -20.09 -15.14
CA LEU A 565 -9.87 -20.65 -16.41
C LEU A 565 -9.99 -22.17 -16.27
N PRO A 566 -11.08 -22.68 -15.66
CA PRO A 566 -11.23 -24.10 -15.40
C PRO A 566 -11.36 -24.91 -16.70
N LEU A 567 -10.97 -26.17 -16.64
CA LEU A 567 -10.89 -27.08 -17.79
C LEU A 567 -12.23 -27.76 -18.06
N SER A 568 -12.61 -27.91 -19.34
CA SER A 568 -13.64 -28.87 -19.77
C SER A 568 -13.08 -30.31 -19.79
N VAL A 569 -13.96 -31.31 -19.79
CA VAL A 569 -13.56 -32.69 -19.94
C VAL A 569 -12.77 -32.92 -21.24
N GLY A 570 -13.21 -32.30 -22.35
CA GLY A 570 -12.50 -32.42 -23.63
C GLY A 570 -11.10 -31.79 -23.61
N GLU A 571 -10.89 -30.68 -22.88
CA GLU A 571 -9.56 -30.10 -22.69
C GLU A 571 -8.67 -31.05 -21.85
N ILE A 572 -9.21 -31.71 -20.80
CA ILE A 572 -8.47 -32.66 -20.00
C ILE A 572 -8.03 -33.84 -20.87
N GLU A 573 -8.94 -34.41 -21.66
CA GLU A 573 -8.65 -35.53 -22.55
C GLU A 573 -7.63 -35.19 -23.65
N SER A 574 -7.56 -33.91 -24.07
CA SER A 574 -6.58 -33.47 -25.04
C SER A 574 -5.12 -33.55 -24.56
N TYR A 575 -4.89 -33.66 -23.23
CA TYR A 575 -3.57 -33.94 -22.67
C TYR A 575 -3.13 -35.41 -22.80
N GLY A 576 -4.04 -36.28 -23.22
CA GLY A 576 -3.77 -37.70 -23.46
C GLY A 576 -4.07 -38.61 -22.25
N MET A 577 -5.06 -38.22 -21.43
CA MET A 577 -5.57 -39.04 -20.33
C MET A 577 -7.10 -38.99 -20.31
N PRO A 578 -7.79 -40.02 -19.82
CA PRO A 578 -9.23 -39.96 -19.61
C PRO A 578 -9.55 -39.03 -18.42
N PHE A 579 -10.78 -38.53 -18.38
CA PHE A 579 -11.25 -37.78 -17.23
C PHE A 579 -11.47 -38.68 -16.02
N GLU A 580 -10.66 -38.47 -14.97
CA GLU A 580 -10.78 -39.22 -13.71
C GLU A 580 -11.21 -38.23 -12.59
N PRO A 581 -12.50 -38.23 -12.17
CA PRO A 581 -13.08 -37.28 -11.23
C PRO A 581 -12.31 -37.16 -9.91
N GLU A 582 -11.67 -38.22 -9.43
CA GLU A 582 -10.91 -38.20 -8.17
C GLU A 582 -9.68 -37.29 -8.21
N LEU A 583 -9.20 -36.93 -9.42
CA LEU A 583 -8.02 -36.04 -9.60
C LEU A 583 -8.39 -34.57 -9.71
N PHE A 584 -9.69 -34.24 -9.75
CA PHE A 584 -10.18 -32.91 -10.03
C PHE A 584 -11.18 -32.44 -8.98
N VAL A 585 -11.39 -31.13 -8.92
CA VAL A 585 -12.44 -30.43 -8.17
C VAL A 585 -13.28 -29.66 -9.17
N GLU A 586 -14.60 -29.79 -9.12
CA GLU A 586 -15.49 -28.98 -9.94
C GLU A 586 -15.42 -27.50 -9.56
N ASP A 587 -15.48 -26.61 -10.55
CA ASP A 587 -15.48 -25.17 -10.31
C ASP A 587 -16.76 -24.74 -9.58
N ALA A 588 -16.61 -23.95 -8.54
CA ALA A 588 -17.71 -23.52 -7.66
C ALA A 588 -18.75 -22.64 -8.38
N THR A 589 -18.40 -22.03 -9.51
CA THR A 589 -19.24 -21.06 -10.24
C THR A 589 -19.59 -21.50 -11.64
N GLN A 590 -18.83 -22.43 -12.24
CA GLN A 590 -18.99 -22.92 -13.61
C GLN A 590 -19.22 -24.42 -13.61
N PRO A 591 -20.47 -24.90 -13.72
CA PRO A 591 -20.78 -26.31 -13.79
C PRO A 591 -20.07 -27.02 -14.98
N ASP A 592 -19.70 -28.30 -14.81
CA ASP A 592 -18.98 -29.10 -15.80
C ASP A 592 -17.59 -28.55 -16.18
N ARG A 593 -16.98 -27.75 -15.27
CA ARG A 593 -15.62 -27.24 -15.38
C ARG A 593 -14.79 -27.67 -14.19
N TRP A 594 -13.50 -27.93 -14.40
CA TRP A 594 -12.68 -28.67 -13.47
C TRP A 594 -11.33 -28.01 -13.20
N HIS A 595 -10.89 -28.09 -11.96
CA HIS A 595 -9.54 -27.76 -11.51
C HIS A 595 -8.81 -29.05 -11.12
N PRO A 596 -7.55 -29.25 -11.52
CA PRO A 596 -6.76 -30.34 -10.95
C PRO A 596 -6.63 -30.15 -9.43
N ARG A 597 -6.82 -31.23 -8.67
CA ARG A 597 -6.66 -31.18 -7.21
C ARG A 597 -5.21 -30.89 -6.85
N ILE A 598 -5.02 -29.84 -6.05
CA ILE A 598 -3.69 -29.53 -5.53
C ILE A 598 -3.27 -30.62 -4.53
N GLY A 599 -1.99 -31.05 -4.61
CA GLY A 599 -1.45 -32.10 -3.73
C GLY A 599 -1.86 -33.53 -4.07
N VAL A 600 -2.67 -33.75 -5.12
CA VAL A 600 -3.12 -35.12 -5.51
C VAL A 600 -1.98 -36.00 -6.06
N ILE A 601 -0.90 -35.38 -6.55
CA ILE A 601 0.26 -36.10 -7.07
C ILE A 601 0.90 -36.89 -5.92
N GLY A 602 0.98 -38.22 -6.10
CA GLY A 602 1.47 -39.16 -5.08
C GLY A 602 0.40 -39.73 -4.16
N GLU A 603 -0.87 -39.30 -4.25
CA GLU A 603 -2.00 -39.95 -3.61
C GLU A 603 -2.39 -41.27 -4.32
N GLU A 604 -3.23 -42.06 -3.70
CA GLU A 604 -3.65 -43.39 -4.23
C GLU A 604 -4.36 -43.26 -5.59
N ALA A 605 -5.23 -42.27 -5.75
CA ALA A 605 -5.93 -42.01 -7.01
C ALA A 605 -4.96 -41.78 -8.18
N TRP A 606 -3.90 -40.97 -7.95
CA TRP A 606 -2.87 -40.74 -8.96
C TRP A 606 -1.97 -41.97 -9.18
N ARG A 607 -1.59 -42.71 -8.12
CA ARG A 607 -0.71 -43.88 -8.23
C ARG A 607 -1.33 -45.04 -8.98
N ARG A 608 -2.67 -45.15 -9.02
CA ARG A 608 -3.40 -46.20 -9.77
C ARG A 608 -3.36 -46.00 -11.28
N LEU A 609 -3.03 -44.80 -11.74
CA LEU A 609 -2.96 -44.49 -13.17
C LEU A 609 -1.76 -45.18 -13.83
N PRO A 610 -1.89 -45.62 -15.09
CA PRO A 610 -0.74 -45.99 -15.92
C PRO A 610 0.27 -44.86 -16.03
N LYS A 611 1.55 -45.19 -16.21
CA LYS A 611 2.64 -44.20 -16.24
C LYS A 611 2.42 -43.09 -17.26
N TYR A 612 1.90 -43.41 -18.45
CA TYR A 612 1.65 -42.39 -19.49
C TYR A 612 0.53 -41.40 -19.10
N GLU A 613 -0.48 -41.84 -18.32
CA GLU A 613 -1.53 -40.99 -17.80
C GLU A 613 -1.01 -40.11 -16.63
N GLN A 614 -0.16 -40.68 -15.78
CA GLN A 614 0.54 -39.93 -14.74
C GLN A 614 1.36 -38.78 -15.35
N ASP A 615 2.12 -39.06 -16.43
CA ASP A 615 2.91 -38.06 -17.13
C ASP A 615 2.02 -37.03 -17.84
N ALA A 616 0.87 -37.44 -18.39
CA ALA A 616 -0.13 -36.57 -18.96
C ALA A 616 -0.74 -35.62 -17.90
N PHE A 617 -1.11 -36.19 -16.75
CA PHE A 617 -1.62 -35.38 -15.63
C PHE A 617 -0.60 -34.36 -15.10
N ILE A 618 0.68 -34.72 -14.98
CA ILE A 618 1.74 -33.80 -14.58
C ILE A 618 1.82 -32.63 -15.57
N ARG A 619 1.81 -32.89 -16.89
CA ARG A 619 1.82 -31.81 -17.90
C ARG A 619 0.60 -30.89 -17.79
N LEU A 620 -0.60 -31.47 -17.59
CA LEU A 620 -1.83 -30.71 -17.37
C LEU A 620 -1.74 -29.88 -16.08
N TYR A 621 -1.30 -30.48 -14.99
CA TYR A 621 -1.13 -29.83 -13.68
C TYR A 621 -0.16 -28.65 -13.74
N GLU A 622 1.02 -28.83 -14.36
CA GLU A 622 2.00 -27.77 -14.54
C GLU A 622 1.48 -26.65 -15.45
N ASP A 623 0.78 -27.00 -16.53
CA ASP A 623 0.17 -26.01 -17.41
C ASP A 623 -0.89 -25.21 -16.68
N PHE A 624 -1.81 -25.86 -15.97
CA PHE A 624 -2.89 -25.25 -15.23
C PHE A 624 -2.39 -24.29 -14.16
N TYR A 625 -1.46 -24.69 -13.30
CA TYR A 625 -1.03 -23.91 -12.15
C TYR A 625 0.04 -22.87 -12.47
N TYR A 626 0.87 -23.07 -13.51
CA TYR A 626 2.05 -22.22 -13.73
C TYR A 626 2.08 -21.47 -15.07
N ARG A 627 1.20 -21.82 -16.05
CA ARG A 627 1.24 -21.21 -17.39
C ARG A 627 -0.10 -20.66 -17.86
N ARG A 628 -1.15 -21.50 -17.87
CA ARG A 628 -2.47 -21.23 -18.47
C ARG A 628 -3.05 -19.86 -18.09
N HIS A 629 -2.85 -19.45 -16.86
CA HIS A 629 -3.53 -18.29 -16.29
C HIS A 629 -2.73 -16.98 -16.32
N ASN A 630 -1.46 -16.98 -16.75
CA ASN A 630 -0.59 -15.82 -16.58
C ASN A 630 -1.17 -14.54 -17.17
N ASP A 631 -1.58 -14.56 -18.45
CA ASP A 631 -2.14 -13.37 -19.11
C ASP A 631 -3.48 -12.97 -18.49
N PHE A 632 -4.31 -13.96 -18.17
CA PHE A 632 -5.59 -13.74 -17.53
C PHE A 632 -5.43 -13.08 -16.15
N TRP A 633 -4.59 -13.62 -15.28
CA TRP A 633 -4.34 -13.05 -13.95
C TRP A 633 -3.65 -11.69 -14.02
N ALA A 634 -2.73 -11.47 -14.97
CA ALA A 634 -2.19 -10.14 -15.24
C ALA A 634 -3.29 -9.13 -15.58
N SER A 635 -4.22 -9.51 -16.47
CA SER A 635 -5.35 -8.65 -16.83
C SER A 635 -6.26 -8.35 -15.65
N GLN A 636 -6.54 -9.35 -14.79
CA GLN A 636 -7.35 -9.17 -13.59
C GLN A 636 -6.70 -8.21 -12.56
N ALA A 637 -5.39 -8.30 -12.38
CA ALA A 637 -4.66 -7.36 -11.52
C ALA A 637 -4.65 -5.94 -12.10
N MET A 638 -4.44 -5.81 -13.41
CA MET A 638 -4.42 -4.51 -14.11
C MET A 638 -5.78 -3.80 -14.13
N LYS A 639 -6.90 -4.49 -13.94
CA LYS A 639 -8.21 -3.86 -13.75
C LYS A 639 -8.34 -3.13 -12.41
N LYS A 640 -7.67 -3.62 -11.36
CA LYS A 640 -7.83 -3.22 -9.96
C LYS A 640 -6.69 -2.33 -9.45
N LEU A 641 -5.46 -2.84 -9.52
CA LEU A 641 -4.30 -2.24 -8.87
C LEU A 641 -4.04 -0.77 -9.27
N PRO A 642 -4.15 -0.35 -10.55
CA PRO A 642 -3.95 1.06 -10.90
C PRO A 642 -4.90 2.00 -10.14
N ALA A 643 -6.19 1.67 -10.06
CA ALA A 643 -7.18 2.50 -9.36
C ALA A 643 -6.93 2.58 -7.84
N LEU A 644 -6.32 1.55 -7.25
CA LEU A 644 -5.95 1.52 -5.84
C LEU A 644 -4.67 2.34 -5.58
N ILE A 645 -3.67 2.18 -6.44
CA ILE A 645 -2.40 2.92 -6.34
C ILE A 645 -2.65 4.42 -6.47
N ASP A 646 -3.47 4.83 -7.44
CA ASP A 646 -3.83 6.23 -7.67
C ASP A 646 -4.68 6.85 -6.53
N ALA A 647 -5.12 6.06 -5.55
CA ALA A 647 -5.91 6.56 -4.42
C ALA A 647 -5.09 7.41 -3.44
N SER A 648 -3.76 7.32 -3.47
CA SER A 648 -2.87 8.07 -2.58
C SER A 648 -1.45 8.17 -3.15
N ASN A 649 -0.63 9.06 -2.57
CA ASN A 649 0.78 9.19 -2.91
C ASN A 649 1.71 8.34 -2.02
N MET A 650 1.17 7.36 -1.31
CA MET A 650 1.98 6.45 -0.51
C MET A 650 2.84 5.55 -1.41
N LEU A 651 4.07 5.27 -1.00
CA LEU A 651 4.91 4.25 -1.63
C LEU A 651 4.32 2.85 -1.42
N VAL A 652 4.07 2.12 -2.50
CA VAL A 652 3.40 0.82 -2.46
C VAL A 652 4.41 -0.32 -2.43
N CYS A 653 4.26 -1.23 -1.48
CA CYS A 653 5.04 -2.46 -1.38
C CYS A 653 4.08 -3.65 -1.36
N GLY A 654 4.40 -4.72 -2.08
CA GLY A 654 3.61 -5.96 -2.10
C GLY A 654 4.32 -7.09 -1.37
N GLU A 655 3.60 -7.87 -0.58
CA GLU A 655 4.08 -9.16 -0.10
C GLU A 655 3.72 -10.21 -1.15
N ASP A 656 4.72 -10.65 -1.90
CA ASP A 656 4.63 -11.56 -3.03
C ASP A 656 5.36 -12.89 -2.76
N LEU A 657 4.99 -13.53 -1.65
CA LEU A 657 5.53 -14.81 -1.20
C LEU A 657 4.61 -15.99 -1.50
N GLY A 658 5.13 -17.21 -1.44
CA GLY A 658 4.43 -18.47 -1.68
C GLY A 658 4.44 -18.88 -3.14
N MET A 659 3.31 -19.42 -3.65
CA MET A 659 3.18 -19.87 -5.05
C MET A 659 2.95 -18.67 -5.97
N VAL A 660 4.03 -18.02 -6.41
CA VAL A 660 4.00 -16.77 -7.19
C VAL A 660 3.86 -17.05 -8.69
N PRO A 661 2.77 -16.61 -9.37
CA PRO A 661 2.66 -16.69 -10.83
C PRO A 661 3.69 -15.83 -11.55
N ALA A 662 4.15 -16.26 -12.72
CA ALA A 662 5.16 -15.56 -13.51
C ALA A 662 4.74 -14.12 -13.92
N CYS A 663 3.45 -13.84 -14.00
CA CYS A 663 2.92 -12.51 -14.34
C CYS A 663 3.05 -11.47 -13.23
N VAL A 664 3.27 -11.86 -11.97
CA VAL A 664 3.25 -10.96 -10.81
C VAL A 664 4.38 -9.94 -10.86
N GLY A 665 5.62 -10.40 -11.02
CA GLY A 665 6.79 -9.52 -11.07
C GLY A 665 6.69 -8.43 -12.17
N PRO A 666 6.40 -8.79 -13.43
CA PRO A 666 6.20 -7.81 -14.52
C PRO A 666 5.09 -6.79 -14.23
N VAL A 667 3.95 -7.21 -13.65
CA VAL A 667 2.85 -6.30 -13.30
C VAL A 667 3.27 -5.36 -12.18
N MET A 668 3.90 -5.87 -11.12
CA MET A 668 4.40 -5.03 -10.02
C MET A 668 5.42 -4.02 -10.52
N GLN A 669 6.38 -4.44 -11.35
CA GLN A 669 7.38 -3.55 -11.94
C GLN A 669 6.73 -2.45 -12.78
N ARG A 670 5.75 -2.80 -13.62
CA ARG A 670 5.00 -1.84 -14.45
C ARG A 670 4.25 -0.81 -13.63
N LEU A 671 3.75 -1.19 -12.46
CA LEU A 671 2.98 -0.33 -11.56
C LEU A 671 3.84 0.40 -10.52
N GLY A 672 5.15 0.17 -10.50
CA GLY A 672 6.05 0.78 -9.53
C GLY A 672 5.89 0.22 -8.10
N ILE A 673 5.29 -0.96 -7.94
CA ILE A 673 5.11 -1.64 -6.66
C ILE A 673 6.42 -2.34 -6.29
N LEU A 674 6.90 -2.13 -5.07
CA LEU A 674 8.08 -2.80 -4.56
C LEU A 674 7.77 -4.25 -4.18
N SER A 675 8.56 -5.21 -4.67
CA SER A 675 8.51 -6.61 -4.26
C SER A 675 9.13 -6.83 -2.89
N LEU A 676 8.85 -7.98 -2.25
CA LEU A 676 9.49 -8.38 -1.00
C LEU A 676 10.56 -9.43 -1.28
N GLU A 677 11.79 -9.17 -0.84
CA GLU A 677 12.93 -10.07 -1.03
C GLU A 677 13.46 -10.56 0.33
N ILE A 678 13.54 -11.89 0.47
CA ILE A 678 14.02 -12.58 1.68
C ILE A 678 15.09 -13.58 1.24
N GLN A 679 16.33 -13.37 1.66
CA GLN A 679 17.46 -14.21 1.21
C GLN A 679 17.25 -15.69 1.52
N ALA A 680 16.75 -16.01 2.70
CA ALA A 680 16.52 -17.38 3.13
C ALA A 680 15.24 -18.02 2.55
N MET A 681 14.46 -17.27 1.77
CA MET A 681 13.23 -17.73 1.13
C MET A 681 13.17 -17.23 -0.33
N PRO A 682 14.08 -17.77 -1.20
CA PRO A 682 14.15 -17.36 -2.59
C PRO A 682 12.87 -17.71 -3.36
N LYS A 683 12.45 -16.84 -4.27
CA LYS A 683 11.31 -17.07 -5.17
C LYS A 683 11.61 -18.09 -6.28
N THR A 684 12.89 -18.44 -6.48
CA THR A 684 13.33 -19.42 -7.47
C THR A 684 13.38 -20.81 -6.85
N TYR A 685 12.60 -21.72 -7.41
CA TYR A 685 12.56 -23.11 -6.94
C TYR A 685 13.93 -23.79 -7.02
N GLY A 686 14.28 -24.58 -5.98
CA GLY A 686 15.55 -25.34 -5.91
C GLY A 686 16.79 -24.53 -5.53
N VAL A 687 16.66 -23.22 -5.33
CA VAL A 687 17.74 -22.36 -4.85
C VAL A 687 17.65 -22.27 -3.32
N PRO A 688 18.72 -22.63 -2.56
CA PRO A 688 18.66 -22.60 -1.10
C PRO A 688 18.66 -21.19 -0.50
N PHE A 689 19.36 -20.25 -1.14
CA PHE A 689 19.44 -18.83 -0.72
C PHE A 689 19.47 -17.91 -1.94
N ALA A 690 18.74 -16.80 -1.87
CA ALA A 690 18.81 -15.77 -2.90
C ALA A 690 20.15 -15.02 -2.83
N LYS A 691 20.59 -14.50 -3.97
CA LYS A 691 21.76 -13.64 -4.04
C LYS A 691 21.33 -12.19 -3.90
N LEU A 692 21.66 -11.56 -2.79
CA LEU A 692 21.22 -10.19 -2.48
C LEU A 692 21.58 -9.17 -3.55
N HIS A 693 22.71 -9.30 -4.24
CA HIS A 693 23.12 -8.40 -5.32
C HIS A 693 22.26 -8.52 -6.60
N GLU A 694 21.47 -9.58 -6.72
CA GLU A 694 20.53 -9.79 -7.82
C GLU A 694 19.12 -9.24 -7.49
N ASN A 695 18.89 -8.73 -6.27
CA ASN A 695 17.60 -8.16 -5.89
C ASN A 695 17.18 -7.03 -6.85
N PRO A 696 15.91 -6.95 -7.25
CA PRO A 696 15.41 -5.81 -8.02
C PRO A 696 15.61 -4.50 -7.23
N TYR A 697 15.94 -3.40 -7.90
CA TYR A 697 16.02 -2.10 -7.23
C TYR A 697 14.68 -1.71 -6.58
N ARG A 698 13.56 -1.92 -7.28
CA ARG A 698 12.22 -1.70 -6.73
C ARG A 698 11.78 -2.86 -5.85
N SER A 699 12.43 -3.01 -4.71
CA SER A 699 12.11 -4.04 -3.72
C SER A 699 12.33 -3.57 -2.30
N VAL A 700 11.76 -4.33 -1.39
CA VAL A 700 12.02 -4.27 0.06
C VAL A 700 12.83 -5.51 0.40
N ASP A 701 14.04 -5.32 0.86
CA ASP A 701 14.89 -6.37 1.41
C ASP A 701 14.67 -6.47 2.93
N THR A 702 14.54 -7.68 3.44
CA THR A 702 14.48 -7.96 4.88
C THR A 702 15.13 -9.30 5.18
N ILE A 703 15.72 -9.44 6.37
CA ILE A 703 16.31 -10.71 6.81
C ILE A 703 15.20 -11.75 6.98
N PHE A 704 14.19 -11.43 7.80
CA PHE A 704 13.00 -12.24 8.04
C PHE A 704 11.78 -11.36 8.27
N THR A 705 10.57 -11.92 8.05
CA THR A 705 9.31 -11.28 8.41
C THR A 705 8.87 -11.68 9.82
N HIS A 706 7.82 -11.02 10.31
CA HIS A 706 7.19 -11.35 11.60
C HIS A 706 6.58 -12.77 11.66
N ASP A 707 6.36 -13.42 10.52
CA ASP A 707 5.86 -14.80 10.39
C ASP A 707 6.96 -15.85 10.47
N MET A 708 8.21 -15.41 10.47
CA MET A 708 9.40 -16.25 10.50
C MET A 708 10.12 -16.12 11.85
N PRO A 709 11.02 -17.06 12.19
CA PRO A 709 11.90 -16.87 13.34
C PRO A 709 12.83 -15.66 13.12
N THR A 710 13.28 -15.02 14.20
CA THR A 710 14.36 -14.03 14.14
C THR A 710 15.66 -14.66 13.65
N LEU A 711 16.61 -13.84 13.18
CA LEU A 711 17.90 -14.33 12.67
C LEU A 711 18.60 -15.30 13.63
N ARG A 712 18.63 -14.97 14.92
CA ARG A 712 19.27 -15.80 15.96
C ARG A 712 18.54 -17.12 16.19
N LEU A 713 17.22 -17.11 16.17
CA LEU A 713 16.40 -18.30 16.35
C LEU A 713 16.50 -19.21 15.10
N TRP A 714 16.41 -18.64 13.91
CA TRP A 714 16.59 -19.35 12.65
C TRP A 714 17.98 -20.05 12.58
N TRP A 715 19.04 -19.38 13.04
CA TRP A 715 20.38 -19.93 13.09
C TRP A 715 20.46 -21.22 13.91
N LYS A 716 19.67 -21.29 14.97
CA LYS A 716 19.63 -22.44 15.90
C LYS A 716 18.71 -23.57 15.42
N GLU A 717 17.57 -23.22 14.80
CA GLU A 717 16.54 -24.20 14.45
C GLU A 717 16.95 -25.19 13.37
N ASN A 718 17.75 -24.78 12.38
CA ASN A 718 18.12 -25.63 11.24
C ASN A 718 19.63 -25.60 10.99
N ARG A 719 20.33 -26.49 11.64
CA ARG A 719 21.80 -26.55 11.60
C ARG A 719 22.40 -26.89 10.23
N GLU A 720 21.75 -27.72 9.42
CA GLU A 720 22.23 -28.07 8.09
C GLU A 720 22.14 -26.84 7.17
N ARG A 721 21.01 -26.15 7.20
CA ARG A 721 20.80 -24.94 6.41
C ARG A 721 21.71 -23.80 6.86
N THR A 722 21.91 -23.65 8.16
CA THR A 722 22.84 -22.68 8.74
C THR A 722 24.30 -22.96 8.33
N GLN A 723 24.72 -24.22 8.29
CA GLN A 723 26.05 -24.59 7.82
C GLN A 723 26.24 -24.23 6.34
N LEU A 724 25.23 -24.51 5.49
CA LEU A 724 25.25 -24.11 4.08
C LEU A 724 25.33 -22.59 3.92
N TYR A 725 24.56 -21.84 4.74
CA TYR A 725 24.57 -20.37 4.73
C TYR A 725 25.95 -19.83 5.11
N TYR A 726 26.54 -20.35 6.18
CA TYR A 726 27.86 -19.97 6.69
C TYR A 726 28.95 -20.16 5.64
N ASN A 727 28.97 -21.31 4.95
CA ASN A 727 30.01 -21.61 3.95
C ASN A 727 29.74 -20.94 2.58
N ASN A 728 28.45 -20.93 2.10
CA ASN A 728 28.16 -20.57 0.71
C ASN A 728 27.70 -19.11 0.55
N VAL A 729 27.16 -18.48 1.59
CA VAL A 729 26.67 -17.10 1.55
C VAL A 729 27.63 -16.15 2.25
N LEU A 730 28.11 -16.53 3.45
CA LEU A 730 29.08 -15.73 4.20
C LEU A 730 30.54 -16.07 3.83
N GLU A 731 30.77 -17.11 3.02
CA GLU A 731 32.05 -17.53 2.52
C GLU A 731 33.08 -17.88 3.63
N HIS A 732 32.59 -18.30 4.79
CA HIS A 732 33.45 -18.74 5.90
C HIS A 732 33.80 -20.21 5.80
N ASP A 733 35.05 -20.56 6.08
CA ASP A 733 35.52 -21.95 6.18
C ASP A 733 35.17 -22.59 7.53
N GLY A 734 35.05 -23.91 7.52
CA GLY A 734 34.88 -24.72 8.73
C GLY A 734 33.44 -24.87 9.18
N THR A 735 33.27 -25.14 10.48
CA THR A 735 31.94 -25.42 11.07
C THR A 735 31.28 -24.15 11.58
N ALA A 736 30.05 -23.93 11.18
CA ALA A 736 29.23 -22.80 11.65
C ALA A 736 29.10 -22.82 13.18
N PRO A 737 29.29 -21.69 13.87
CA PRO A 737 29.12 -21.62 15.32
C PRO A 737 27.74 -22.13 15.76
N SER A 738 27.66 -22.77 16.93
CA SER A 738 26.37 -23.24 17.48
C SER A 738 25.43 -22.09 17.83
N GLU A 739 26.00 -20.97 18.24
CA GLU A 739 25.29 -19.72 18.53
C GLU A 739 25.73 -18.62 17.56
N LEU A 740 24.83 -17.71 17.25
CA LEU A 740 25.14 -16.59 16.40
C LEU A 740 25.72 -15.44 17.23
N PHE A 741 27.03 -15.17 17.03
CA PHE A 741 27.73 -14.09 17.69
C PHE A 741 27.41 -12.72 17.11
N GLY A 742 27.58 -11.65 17.89
CA GLY A 742 27.25 -10.28 17.47
C GLY A 742 27.95 -9.82 16.20
N TRP A 743 29.27 -10.18 16.04
CA TRP A 743 30.01 -9.85 14.81
C TRP A 743 29.44 -10.50 13.54
N LEU A 744 28.93 -11.73 13.69
CA LEU A 744 28.33 -12.45 12.57
C LEU A 744 26.92 -11.90 12.24
N CYS A 745 26.16 -11.47 13.27
CA CYS A 745 24.92 -10.72 13.05
C CYS A 745 25.17 -9.41 12.30
N GLU A 746 26.22 -8.67 12.66
CA GLU A 746 26.62 -7.43 11.99
C GLU A 746 26.99 -7.67 10.52
N GLU A 747 27.74 -8.73 10.23
CA GLU A 747 28.09 -9.13 8.87
C GLU A 747 26.84 -9.42 8.03
N ILE A 748 25.88 -10.19 8.56
CA ILE A 748 24.63 -10.50 7.87
C ILE A 748 23.80 -9.23 7.63
N VAL A 749 23.68 -8.37 8.63
CA VAL A 749 23.00 -7.07 8.49
C VAL A 749 23.68 -6.21 7.42
N ALA A 750 25.02 -6.16 7.40
CA ALA A 750 25.77 -5.42 6.40
C ALA A 750 25.53 -5.97 4.98
N HIS A 751 25.44 -7.29 4.79
CA HIS A 751 25.13 -7.89 3.50
C HIS A 751 23.77 -7.44 2.98
N HIS A 752 22.73 -7.43 3.83
CA HIS A 752 21.41 -6.95 3.47
C HIS A 752 21.40 -5.45 3.16
N LEU A 753 22.07 -4.63 3.95
CA LEU A 753 22.20 -3.19 3.70
C LEU A 753 22.89 -2.89 2.37
N ASN A 754 23.85 -3.70 1.94
CA ASN A 754 24.54 -3.55 0.66
C ASN A 754 23.73 -4.04 -0.56
N SER A 755 22.53 -4.61 -0.37
CA SER A 755 21.68 -5.03 -1.49
C SER A 755 21.28 -3.82 -2.37
N PRO A 756 20.96 -4.03 -3.65
CA PRO A 756 20.46 -2.96 -4.52
C PRO A 756 19.04 -2.51 -4.20
N SER A 757 18.32 -3.20 -3.33
CA SER A 757 16.93 -2.92 -2.96
C SER A 757 16.73 -1.48 -2.49
N MET A 758 15.62 -0.85 -2.89
CA MET A 758 15.28 0.53 -2.51
C MET A 758 15.13 0.67 -0.99
N LEU A 759 14.40 -0.26 -0.36
CA LEU A 759 14.24 -0.29 1.09
C LEU A 759 14.95 -1.53 1.66
N CYS A 760 15.68 -1.35 2.75
CA CYS A 760 16.17 -2.44 3.59
C CYS A 760 15.56 -2.26 4.99
N LEU A 761 14.55 -3.08 5.30
CA LEU A 761 13.76 -2.97 6.52
C LEU A 761 14.02 -4.17 7.41
N ILE A 762 14.70 -3.98 8.53
CA ILE A 762 15.18 -5.02 9.43
C ILE A 762 14.38 -4.98 10.73
N SER A 763 14.08 -6.13 11.32
CA SER A 763 13.36 -6.21 12.59
C SER A 763 14.18 -5.58 13.73
N LEU A 764 13.48 -5.06 14.75
CA LEU A 764 14.15 -4.54 15.94
C LEU A 764 15.06 -5.60 16.60
N GLN A 765 14.59 -6.85 16.65
CA GLN A 765 15.33 -7.96 17.25
C GLN A 765 16.63 -8.23 16.50
N ASP A 766 16.62 -8.16 15.16
CA ASP A 766 17.79 -8.41 14.34
C ASP A 766 18.76 -7.23 14.39
N TRP A 767 18.30 -5.98 14.49
CA TRP A 767 19.14 -4.83 14.80
C TRP A 767 19.84 -4.96 16.16
N LEU A 768 19.13 -5.40 17.21
CA LEU A 768 19.69 -5.60 18.53
C LEU A 768 20.63 -6.80 18.59
N SER A 769 20.51 -7.75 17.67
CA SER A 769 21.37 -8.95 17.63
C SER A 769 22.86 -8.64 17.46
N ILE A 770 23.20 -7.47 16.91
CA ILE A 770 24.57 -6.99 16.71
C ILE A 770 25.30 -6.80 18.04
N ASP A 771 24.59 -6.43 19.09
CA ASP A 771 25.18 -6.20 20.42
C ASP A 771 24.75 -7.26 21.43
N GLU A 772 25.71 -8.09 21.86
CA GLU A 772 25.44 -9.23 22.75
C GLU A 772 24.93 -8.80 24.14
N SER A 773 25.18 -7.57 24.56
CA SER A 773 24.70 -7.06 25.84
C SER A 773 23.27 -6.54 25.81
N LEU A 774 22.76 -6.20 24.63
CA LEU A 774 21.44 -5.58 24.43
C LEU A 774 20.42 -6.54 23.80
N ARG A 775 20.85 -7.66 23.25
CA ARG A 775 19.92 -8.66 22.68
C ARG A 775 19.17 -9.43 23.78
N ASN A 776 17.99 -9.94 23.47
CA ASN A 776 17.22 -10.72 24.44
C ASN A 776 18.00 -12.00 24.83
N PRO A 777 18.24 -12.28 26.11
CA PRO A 777 18.90 -13.52 26.55
C PRO A 777 18.06 -14.77 26.24
N ASN A 778 16.73 -14.64 26.10
CA ASN A 778 15.82 -15.72 25.75
C ASN A 778 15.38 -15.60 24.29
N LEU A 779 15.95 -16.42 23.41
CA LEU A 779 15.67 -16.42 21.98
C LEU A 779 14.20 -16.67 21.62
N GLU A 780 13.52 -17.56 22.34
CA GLU A 780 12.14 -17.93 22.08
C GLU A 780 11.16 -16.77 22.32
N GLU A 781 11.53 -15.85 23.21
CA GLU A 781 10.73 -14.64 23.48
C GLU A 781 10.82 -13.58 22.39
N GLU A 782 11.77 -13.69 21.44
CA GLU A 782 11.90 -12.78 20.31
C GLU A 782 10.87 -13.05 19.19
N ARG A 783 10.27 -14.23 19.16
CA ARG A 783 9.35 -14.64 18.12
C ARG A 783 8.01 -13.92 18.23
N ILE A 784 7.55 -13.34 17.10
CA ILE A 784 6.30 -12.58 17.04
C ILE A 784 5.15 -13.51 16.69
N ASN A 785 5.25 -14.27 15.60
CA ASN A 785 4.22 -15.18 15.13
C ASN A 785 4.74 -16.60 14.88
N VAL A 786 3.82 -17.57 14.95
CA VAL A 786 4.02 -18.97 14.58
C VAL A 786 2.84 -19.41 13.71
N PRO A 787 2.85 -19.14 12.39
CA PRO A 787 1.71 -19.37 11.50
C PRO A 787 1.14 -20.80 11.55
N ALA A 788 1.99 -21.78 11.76
CA ALA A 788 1.60 -23.20 11.90
C ALA A 788 0.84 -23.51 13.20
N ASN A 789 0.82 -22.60 14.17
CA ASN A 789 0.14 -22.79 15.46
C ASN A 789 -1.13 -21.92 15.55
N PRO A 790 -2.33 -22.46 15.34
CA PRO A 790 -3.57 -21.68 15.38
C PRO A 790 -3.93 -21.19 16.80
N LYS A 791 -3.20 -21.64 17.82
CA LYS A 791 -3.37 -21.20 19.22
C LYS A 791 -2.24 -20.26 19.65
N HIS A 792 -1.44 -19.74 18.70
CA HIS A 792 -0.44 -18.74 19.00
C HIS A 792 -1.12 -17.41 19.30
N TYR A 793 -0.71 -16.74 20.38
CA TYR A 793 -1.17 -15.41 20.76
C TYR A 793 -0.05 -14.40 20.57
N TRP A 794 -0.34 -13.25 19.99
CA TRP A 794 0.61 -12.19 19.71
C TRP A 794 0.93 -11.41 20.99
N ARG A 795 1.94 -11.86 21.71
CA ARG A 795 2.31 -11.36 23.02
C ARG A 795 3.73 -10.84 23.12
N TYR A 796 4.46 -10.85 21.99
CA TYR A 796 5.83 -10.35 21.96
C TYR A 796 5.89 -8.95 22.54
N ARG A 797 6.93 -8.68 23.37
CA ARG A 797 7.19 -7.37 23.92
C ARG A 797 8.68 -7.15 24.05
N MET A 798 9.17 -5.94 23.72
CA MET A 798 10.55 -5.55 23.91
C MET A 798 10.99 -5.84 25.36
N HIS A 799 12.13 -6.49 25.54
CA HIS A 799 12.67 -6.79 26.86
C HIS A 799 13.35 -5.56 27.50
N LEU A 800 13.83 -4.62 26.69
CA LEU A 800 14.42 -3.34 27.10
C LEU A 800 13.45 -2.18 26.85
N PRO A 801 13.43 -1.12 27.70
CA PRO A 801 12.73 0.12 27.36
C PRO A 801 13.50 0.90 26.28
N ILE A 802 12.77 1.71 25.50
CA ILE A 802 13.34 2.51 24.40
C ILE A 802 14.44 3.46 24.91
N SER A 803 14.34 3.96 26.15
CA SER A 803 15.38 4.76 26.78
C SER A 803 16.77 4.09 26.75
N LYS A 804 16.81 2.76 26.91
CA LYS A 804 18.07 2.02 26.83
C LYS A 804 18.65 1.97 25.41
N LEU A 805 17.81 1.98 24.40
CA LEU A 805 18.23 2.07 22.99
C LEU A 805 18.81 3.47 22.70
N LEU A 806 18.16 4.52 23.21
CA LEU A 806 18.65 5.90 23.08
C LEU A 806 20.00 6.10 23.78
N GLU A 807 20.23 5.43 24.90
CA GLU A 807 21.47 5.45 25.67
C GLU A 807 22.60 4.59 25.06
N ALA A 808 22.30 3.64 24.19
CA ALA A 808 23.23 2.64 23.65
C ALA A 808 24.14 3.22 22.55
N LYS A 809 25.00 4.16 22.88
CA LYS A 809 25.84 4.91 21.93
C LYS A 809 26.65 4.02 21.00
N ALA A 810 27.32 2.99 21.54
CA ALA A 810 28.15 2.10 20.73
C ALA A 810 27.36 1.33 19.67
N LEU A 811 26.15 0.85 20.00
CA LEU A 811 25.26 0.21 19.03
C LEU A 811 24.79 1.24 17.99
N ASN A 812 24.34 2.41 18.42
CA ASN A 812 23.79 3.45 17.54
C ASN A 812 24.84 3.95 16.53
N GLU A 813 26.09 4.17 16.97
CA GLU A 813 27.20 4.55 16.10
C GLU A 813 27.53 3.45 15.08
N ARG A 814 27.50 2.16 15.50
CA ARG A 814 27.71 1.01 14.60
C ARG A 814 26.61 0.92 13.53
N ILE A 815 25.34 1.05 13.93
CA ILE A 815 24.19 1.05 13.00
C ILE A 815 24.34 2.20 12.00
N LEU A 816 24.57 3.43 12.48
CA LEU A 816 24.74 4.61 11.63
C LEU A 816 25.87 4.39 10.60
N MET A 817 27.03 3.89 11.05
CA MET A 817 28.16 3.61 10.17
C MET A 817 27.83 2.57 9.09
N LEU A 818 27.08 1.50 9.42
CA LEU A 818 26.64 0.49 8.46
C LEU A 818 25.69 1.09 7.41
N ILE A 819 24.78 1.95 7.84
CA ILE A 819 23.81 2.64 6.97
C ILE A 819 24.53 3.61 6.02
N GLU A 820 25.44 4.44 6.53
CA GLU A 820 26.23 5.37 5.72
C GLU A 820 27.08 4.65 4.66
N ARG A 821 27.77 3.58 5.04
CA ARG A 821 28.59 2.76 4.13
C ARG A 821 27.79 2.10 3.02
N SER A 822 26.52 1.82 3.24
CA SER A 822 25.60 1.22 2.26
C SER A 822 24.84 2.26 1.43
N GLU A 823 25.13 3.56 1.60
CA GLU A 823 24.47 4.68 0.91
C GLU A 823 22.95 4.70 1.13
N ARG A 824 22.51 4.44 2.39
CA ARG A 824 21.08 4.40 2.77
C ARG A 824 20.71 5.49 3.79
N ALA A 825 21.60 6.44 4.03
CA ALA A 825 21.38 7.56 4.93
C ALA A 825 20.67 8.74 4.22
#